data_1cf5073d6c80f83a58a6a674d0ef580f
#
_entry.id   1cf5073d6c80f83a58a6a674d0ef580f
#
_cell.length_a   1.000
_cell.length_b   1.000
_cell.length_c   1.000
_cell.angle_alpha   90.00
_cell.angle_beta   90.00
_cell.angle_gamma   90.00
#
_symmetry.space_group_name_H-M   'P 1'
#
loop_
_entity.id
_entity.type
_entity.pdbx_description
1 polymer ?
#
loop_
_entity_poly.entity_id
_entity_poly.type
_entity_poly.pdbx_seq_one_letter_code
_entity_poly.pdbx_strand_id
1 'polypeptide(L)'
;MQGTLEKINTYPLEERERLIKAYKYAETAHSNQKRASGEPYFIHPCAVANILMELGLDGATIAAALLHDVIEDTSTTEGDIKREFGDEVLELVSGVTKLERIEFKSREQEEAENFRKIFVAMAKDIRVIIIKLADRLHNMRSLNFLSYERRQKMSHETLEIYAPLAGRLGISHIKCELEDLCLKYLDPECFEKLVADINQKLSERREFVNTIVAEIKELMNRAGVVGEVFGRPKHLYSIHKKMKNKGKSLDQIYDLTAVRVIVKDLRECYTILGEIHEHWKPIPGRIKDYIATPKPNKYQSLHTTVMTKFGQPFEIQIRTEEMHRVAEFGIAAHWKYKEGKTGDDNANFENKLTWLREVMEWQGTLKDSQEFLAALKTELYSDELLVFTPRGKVISLPPEATPVDFAYAIHSEVGHRCTGARVNSKMVPLNSTLSVGDVVEIITSPNSKGPSRDWLKFVKSSSTRAKIKQFYKNELKEDNIRIGQLKLEEEARKKGFTLSTLLTKESFKRLSERFSFGAEEEMFAAVGYGSITVNQILFKLIDFYKKETPKSIEVHAGDGGGRSTSGVLINGQSGLLVRFAGCCSPVPGDEIVGFTSRGRGVVVHRSDCPNLRTVESDRLLPASFAKATGAKQRYNANIVIRAVDQGAALSVLSQVVSDLKLSITAVNGRIDKNHDAVLDASISLADISEVDMLIKKMLSDKRIYDVRRVTSLI
;
A
#
# COMPACT_ATOMS: atom_id res chain seq x y z
N MET A 1 -10.57 14.71 -30.94
CA MET A 1 -11.49 15.81 -30.59
C MET A 1 -12.85 15.69 -31.25
N GLN A 2 -12.99 15.69 -32.59
CA GLN A 2 -14.29 15.55 -33.26
C GLN A 2 -15.03 14.26 -32.89
N GLY A 3 -14.36 13.11 -32.88
CA GLY A 3 -14.96 11.83 -32.48
C GLY A 3 -15.44 11.75 -31.02
N THR A 4 -14.90 12.58 -30.10
CA THR A 4 -15.38 12.66 -28.72
C THR A 4 -16.75 13.33 -28.65
N LEU A 5 -16.94 14.41 -29.39
CA LEU A 5 -18.24 15.10 -29.46
C LEU A 5 -19.33 14.24 -30.12
N GLU A 6 -18.97 13.47 -31.15
CA GLU A 6 -19.88 12.53 -31.79
C GLU A 6 -20.38 11.46 -30.81
N LYS A 7 -19.46 10.90 -29.98
CA LYS A 7 -19.81 9.92 -28.94
C LYS A 7 -20.64 10.55 -27.83
N ILE A 8 -20.36 11.80 -27.43
CA ILE A 8 -21.16 12.53 -26.43
C ILE A 8 -22.63 12.66 -26.88
N ASN A 9 -22.86 12.82 -28.19
CA ASN A 9 -24.22 12.92 -28.73
C ASN A 9 -25.07 11.66 -28.56
N THR A 10 -24.49 10.51 -28.20
CA THR A 10 -25.22 9.27 -27.92
C THR A 10 -25.81 9.20 -26.51
N TYR A 11 -25.45 10.13 -25.64
CA TYR A 11 -25.96 10.21 -24.27
C TYR A 11 -27.33 10.90 -24.20
N PRO A 12 -28.14 10.64 -23.12
CA PRO A 12 -29.39 11.37 -22.87
C PRO A 12 -29.21 12.89 -22.86
N LEU A 13 -30.26 13.62 -23.17
CA LEU A 13 -30.16 15.06 -23.38
C LEU A 13 -29.52 15.83 -22.20
N GLU A 14 -29.97 15.54 -20.98
CA GLU A 14 -29.48 16.20 -19.77
C GLU A 14 -27.98 15.89 -19.51
N GLU A 15 -27.56 14.65 -19.71
CA GLU A 15 -26.17 14.26 -19.58
C GLU A 15 -25.30 14.86 -20.68
N ARG A 16 -25.82 14.91 -21.91
CA ARG A 16 -25.13 15.49 -23.05
C ARG A 16 -24.78 16.95 -22.84
N GLU A 17 -25.71 17.76 -22.30
CA GLU A 17 -25.46 19.17 -22.00
C GLU A 17 -24.33 19.32 -20.97
N ARG A 18 -24.36 18.51 -19.91
CA ARG A 18 -23.29 18.46 -18.90
C ARG A 18 -21.93 18.08 -19.51
N LEU A 19 -21.93 17.08 -20.38
CA LEU A 19 -20.71 16.60 -21.04
C LEU A 19 -20.14 17.62 -22.02
N ILE A 20 -20.97 18.31 -22.80
CA ILE A 20 -20.53 19.40 -23.69
C ILE A 20 -19.95 20.55 -22.86
N LYS A 21 -20.56 20.87 -21.72
CA LYS A 21 -20.06 21.90 -20.81
C LYS A 21 -18.69 21.50 -20.24
N ALA A 22 -18.52 20.26 -19.77
CA ALA A 22 -17.25 19.73 -19.24
C ALA A 22 -16.16 19.72 -20.33
N TYR A 23 -16.50 19.32 -21.55
CA TYR A 23 -15.60 19.35 -22.70
C TYR A 23 -15.06 20.76 -22.97
N LYS A 24 -15.94 21.76 -23.10
CA LYS A 24 -15.57 23.18 -23.36
C LYS A 24 -14.76 23.75 -22.20
N TYR A 25 -15.13 23.42 -20.96
CA TYR A 25 -14.42 23.87 -19.77
C TYR A 25 -12.98 23.35 -19.76
N ALA A 26 -12.79 22.06 -19.94
CA ALA A 26 -11.46 21.45 -19.98
C ALA A 26 -10.62 21.93 -21.18
N GLU A 27 -11.23 22.11 -22.36
CA GLU A 27 -10.56 22.66 -23.55
C GLU A 27 -10.03 24.09 -23.28
N THR A 28 -10.83 24.93 -22.63
CA THR A 28 -10.44 26.30 -22.27
C THR A 28 -9.35 26.29 -21.20
N ALA A 29 -9.51 25.48 -20.16
CA ALA A 29 -8.55 25.37 -19.06
C ALA A 29 -7.16 24.92 -19.51
N HIS A 30 -7.07 24.00 -20.47
CA HIS A 30 -5.81 23.47 -21.03
C HIS A 30 -5.35 24.12 -22.33
N SER A 31 -5.95 25.25 -22.75
CA SER A 31 -5.72 25.87 -24.07
C SER A 31 -4.26 26.20 -24.38
N ASN A 32 -3.45 26.54 -23.36
CA ASN A 32 -2.05 26.92 -23.50
C ASN A 32 -1.06 25.79 -23.19
N GLN A 33 -1.54 24.59 -22.89
CA GLN A 33 -0.71 23.49 -22.44
C GLN A 33 -0.43 22.52 -23.59
N LYS A 34 0.80 21.96 -23.62
CA LYS A 34 1.22 20.94 -24.59
C LYS A 34 1.79 19.72 -23.89
N ARG A 35 1.57 18.55 -24.44
CA ARG A 35 2.19 17.30 -24.02
C ARG A 35 3.65 17.21 -24.44
N ALA A 36 4.39 16.21 -23.90
CA ALA A 36 5.75 15.88 -24.35
C ALA A 36 5.81 15.51 -25.83
N SER A 37 4.72 15.08 -26.46
CA SER A 37 4.59 14.84 -27.90
C SER A 37 4.52 16.13 -28.74
N GLY A 38 4.33 17.29 -28.10
CA GLY A 38 4.07 18.58 -28.76
C GLY A 38 2.60 18.84 -29.11
N GLU A 39 1.72 17.87 -28.93
CA GLU A 39 0.27 17.99 -29.14
C GLU A 39 -0.42 18.80 -28.03
N PRO A 40 -1.60 19.42 -28.31
CA PRO A 40 -2.39 20.07 -27.27
C PRO A 40 -2.71 19.10 -26.10
N TYR A 41 -2.56 19.57 -24.85
CA TYR A 41 -2.79 18.75 -23.68
C TYR A 41 -4.19 18.16 -23.62
N PHE A 42 -5.19 18.91 -24.05
CA PHE A 42 -6.61 18.54 -24.05
C PHE A 42 -6.94 17.22 -24.81
N ILE A 43 -6.05 16.77 -25.72
CA ILE A 43 -6.21 15.46 -26.38
C ILE A 43 -6.24 14.33 -25.34
N HIS A 44 -5.52 14.48 -24.22
CA HIS A 44 -5.45 13.46 -23.17
C HIS A 44 -6.80 13.27 -22.44
N PRO A 45 -7.43 14.28 -21.84
CA PRO A 45 -8.75 14.13 -21.23
C PRO A 45 -9.80 13.59 -22.22
N CYS A 46 -9.75 14.02 -23.46
CA CYS A 46 -10.64 13.48 -24.52
C CYS A 46 -10.42 11.99 -24.76
N ALA A 47 -9.16 11.52 -24.82
CA ALA A 47 -8.85 10.13 -25.01
C ALA A 47 -9.28 9.27 -23.82
N VAL A 48 -9.04 9.75 -22.58
CA VAL A 48 -9.52 9.10 -21.35
C VAL A 48 -11.05 8.99 -21.37
N ALA A 49 -11.75 10.07 -21.66
CA ALA A 49 -13.20 10.06 -21.76
C ALA A 49 -13.70 9.08 -22.84
N ASN A 50 -13.02 8.99 -24.01
CA ASN A 50 -13.37 8.04 -25.05
C ASN A 50 -13.24 6.58 -24.62
N ILE A 51 -12.19 6.24 -23.89
CA ILE A 51 -12.01 4.89 -23.31
C ILE A 51 -13.17 4.56 -22.37
N LEU A 52 -13.58 5.50 -21.52
CA LEU A 52 -14.67 5.31 -20.57
C LEU A 52 -16.05 5.24 -21.25
N MET A 53 -16.26 6.00 -22.32
CA MET A 53 -17.47 5.91 -23.15
C MET A 53 -17.59 4.54 -23.83
N GLU A 54 -16.46 3.97 -24.32
CA GLU A 54 -16.42 2.61 -24.87
C GLU A 54 -16.76 1.55 -23.81
N LEU A 55 -16.39 1.79 -22.53
CA LEU A 55 -16.80 0.96 -21.41
C LEU A 55 -18.28 1.15 -21.00
N GLY A 56 -18.97 2.17 -21.54
CA GLY A 56 -20.38 2.44 -21.30
C GLY A 56 -20.70 3.03 -19.93
N LEU A 57 -19.82 3.88 -19.39
CA LEU A 57 -20.00 4.54 -18.09
C LEU A 57 -20.94 5.74 -18.17
N ASP A 58 -21.43 6.17 -16.99
CA ASP A 58 -22.36 7.28 -16.83
C ASP A 58 -21.77 8.66 -17.16
N GLY A 59 -22.65 9.65 -17.38
CA GLY A 59 -22.24 11.01 -17.75
C GLY A 59 -21.41 11.71 -16.66
N ALA A 60 -21.64 11.44 -15.36
CA ALA A 60 -20.85 12.01 -14.28
C ALA A 60 -19.39 11.54 -14.33
N THR A 61 -19.19 10.23 -14.59
CA THR A 61 -17.85 9.63 -14.75
C THR A 61 -17.12 10.19 -15.98
N ILE A 62 -17.83 10.36 -17.11
CA ILE A 62 -17.24 10.94 -18.33
C ILE A 62 -16.89 12.43 -18.11
N ALA A 63 -17.76 13.20 -17.43
CA ALA A 63 -17.47 14.59 -17.08
C ALA A 63 -16.23 14.67 -16.16
N ALA A 64 -16.15 13.81 -15.15
CA ALA A 64 -14.98 13.72 -14.26
C ALA A 64 -13.69 13.36 -15.03
N ALA A 65 -13.78 12.49 -16.03
CA ALA A 65 -12.65 12.14 -16.88
C ALA A 65 -12.18 13.30 -17.77
N LEU A 66 -13.10 14.11 -18.27
CA LEU A 66 -12.75 15.34 -19.02
C LEU A 66 -12.06 16.39 -18.13
N LEU A 67 -12.38 16.39 -16.82
CA LEU A 67 -11.94 17.39 -15.86
C LEU A 67 -10.84 16.90 -14.89
N HIS A 68 -10.35 15.66 -14.99
CA HIS A 68 -9.52 15.02 -13.96
C HIS A 68 -8.20 15.77 -13.67
N ASP A 69 -7.59 16.38 -14.67
CA ASP A 69 -6.34 17.13 -14.55
C ASP A 69 -6.54 18.64 -14.36
N VAL A 70 -7.77 19.14 -14.48
CA VAL A 70 -8.04 20.60 -14.47
C VAL A 70 -7.68 21.25 -13.13
N ILE A 71 -7.95 20.56 -11.99
CA ILE A 71 -7.59 21.08 -10.66
C ILE A 71 -6.07 21.04 -10.42
N GLU A 72 -5.38 20.09 -11.00
CA GLU A 72 -3.95 19.88 -10.76
C GLU A 72 -3.09 20.77 -11.64
N ASP A 73 -3.41 20.85 -12.92
CA ASP A 73 -2.58 21.46 -13.95
C ASP A 73 -3.02 22.89 -14.35
N THR A 74 -4.12 23.40 -13.76
CA THR A 74 -4.62 24.74 -14.07
C THR A 74 -4.92 25.55 -12.81
N SER A 75 -5.41 26.78 -12.98
CA SER A 75 -5.84 27.66 -11.88
C SER A 75 -7.24 27.34 -11.34
N THR A 76 -7.92 26.31 -11.83
CA THR A 76 -9.27 25.92 -11.42
C THR A 76 -9.25 25.35 -9.99
N THR A 77 -10.21 25.80 -9.17
CA THR A 77 -10.34 25.35 -7.78
C THR A 77 -11.42 24.26 -7.62
N GLU A 78 -11.38 23.50 -6.53
CA GLU A 78 -12.44 22.55 -6.16
C GLU A 78 -13.81 23.27 -6.09
N GLY A 79 -13.85 24.53 -5.63
CA GLY A 79 -15.06 25.35 -5.56
C GLY A 79 -15.66 25.67 -6.92
N ASP A 80 -14.83 25.84 -7.95
CA ASP A 80 -15.29 26.08 -9.31
C ASP A 80 -15.94 24.83 -9.90
N ILE A 81 -15.32 23.66 -9.72
CA ILE A 81 -15.88 22.39 -10.18
C ILE A 81 -17.20 22.08 -9.47
N LYS A 82 -17.28 22.30 -8.16
CA LYS A 82 -18.53 22.12 -7.40
C LYS A 82 -19.66 22.99 -7.94
N ARG A 83 -19.39 24.26 -8.17
CA ARG A 83 -20.38 25.24 -8.67
C ARG A 83 -20.88 24.88 -10.06
N GLU A 84 -19.99 24.44 -10.96
CA GLU A 84 -20.29 24.24 -12.37
C GLU A 84 -20.83 22.82 -12.67
N PHE A 85 -20.42 21.79 -11.92
CA PHE A 85 -20.68 20.39 -12.23
C PHE A 85 -21.30 19.58 -11.09
N GLY A 86 -21.37 20.17 -9.88
CA GLY A 86 -21.97 19.55 -8.69
C GLY A 86 -21.01 18.71 -7.85
N ASP A 87 -21.52 18.21 -6.71
CA ASP A 87 -20.72 17.48 -5.72
C ASP A 87 -20.23 16.13 -6.25
N GLU A 88 -21.05 15.40 -7.00
CA GLU A 88 -20.69 14.07 -7.53
C GLU A 88 -19.45 14.13 -8.44
N VAL A 89 -19.41 15.06 -9.39
CA VAL A 89 -18.27 15.24 -10.29
C VAL A 89 -17.05 15.71 -9.51
N LEU A 90 -17.21 16.62 -8.54
CA LEU A 90 -16.13 17.09 -7.68
C LEU A 90 -15.51 15.92 -6.88
N GLU A 91 -16.32 15.06 -6.28
CA GLU A 91 -15.83 13.90 -5.51
C GLU A 91 -15.00 12.96 -6.37
N LEU A 92 -15.44 12.69 -7.60
CA LEU A 92 -14.69 11.85 -8.54
C LEU A 92 -13.38 12.51 -8.96
N VAL A 93 -13.38 13.78 -9.38
CA VAL A 93 -12.19 14.52 -9.78
C VAL A 93 -11.20 14.60 -8.62
N SER A 94 -11.65 15.03 -7.43
CA SER A 94 -10.81 15.11 -6.23
C SER A 94 -10.26 13.75 -5.82
N GLY A 95 -11.03 12.66 -6.02
CA GLY A 95 -10.60 11.29 -5.79
C GLY A 95 -9.41 10.91 -6.68
N VAL A 96 -9.43 11.29 -7.95
CA VAL A 96 -8.34 11.04 -8.91
C VAL A 96 -7.12 11.91 -8.58
N THR A 97 -7.30 13.22 -8.34
CA THR A 97 -6.24 14.22 -8.09
C THR A 97 -5.46 13.97 -6.79
N LYS A 98 -6.14 13.63 -5.69
CA LYS A 98 -5.49 13.37 -4.37
C LYS A 98 -4.51 12.22 -4.35
N LEU A 99 -4.44 11.44 -5.43
CA LEU A 99 -3.53 10.31 -5.57
C LEU A 99 -2.08 10.73 -5.87
N GLU A 100 -1.81 12.00 -6.25
CA GLU A 100 -0.49 12.41 -6.78
C GLU A 100 0.35 13.31 -5.84
N ARG A 101 -0.22 13.92 -4.78
CA ARG A 101 0.46 14.96 -3.98
C ARG A 101 0.98 14.50 -2.62
N ILE A 102 2.16 13.89 -2.50
CA ILE A 102 2.96 13.90 -1.26
C ILE A 102 4.45 13.70 -1.56
N GLU A 103 5.32 14.54 -0.98
CA GLU A 103 6.78 14.36 -0.94
C GLU A 103 7.16 13.38 0.20
N PHE A 104 7.90 12.34 -0.12
CA PHE A 104 8.32 11.30 0.83
C PHE A 104 9.84 11.21 0.99
N LYS A 105 10.28 10.66 2.12
CA LYS A 105 11.68 10.50 2.49
C LYS A 105 12.37 9.29 1.85
N SER A 106 11.61 8.31 1.32
CA SER A 106 12.15 7.18 0.56
C SER A 106 11.17 6.76 -0.55
N ARG A 107 11.69 6.25 -1.67
CA ARG A 107 10.96 5.81 -2.86
C ARG A 107 9.94 4.69 -2.57
N GLU A 108 10.31 3.76 -1.69
CA GLU A 108 9.46 2.62 -1.30
C GLU A 108 8.27 3.03 -0.42
N GLN A 109 8.47 4.03 0.45
CA GLN A 109 7.39 4.58 1.27
C GLN A 109 6.42 5.42 0.43
N GLU A 110 6.93 6.14 -0.56
CA GLU A 110 6.11 6.89 -1.53
C GLU A 110 5.18 5.96 -2.29
N GLU A 111 5.70 4.88 -2.85
CA GLU A 111 4.92 3.87 -3.56
C GLU A 111 3.84 3.26 -2.66
N ALA A 112 4.20 2.81 -1.46
CA ALA A 112 3.27 2.18 -0.53
C ALA A 112 2.12 3.11 -0.09
N GLU A 113 2.40 4.39 0.16
CA GLU A 113 1.39 5.35 0.58
C GLU A 113 0.50 5.82 -0.58
N ASN A 114 1.04 5.93 -1.79
CA ASN A 114 0.26 6.19 -3.00
C ASN A 114 -0.75 5.07 -3.25
N PHE A 115 -0.31 3.81 -3.05
CA PHE A 115 -1.23 2.67 -3.13
C PHE A 115 -2.35 2.73 -2.10
N ARG A 116 -1.99 2.98 -0.85
CA ARG A 116 -2.97 3.10 0.22
C ARG A 116 -4.04 4.13 -0.10
N LYS A 117 -3.66 5.27 -0.67
CA LYS A 117 -4.61 6.31 -1.07
C LYS A 117 -5.52 5.89 -2.22
N ILE A 118 -4.96 5.22 -3.24
CA ILE A 118 -5.73 4.66 -4.35
C ILE A 118 -6.86 3.78 -3.80
N PHE A 119 -6.53 2.88 -2.88
CA PHE A 119 -7.52 1.98 -2.30
C PHE A 119 -8.54 2.69 -1.41
N VAL A 120 -8.13 3.72 -0.67
CA VAL A 120 -9.07 4.55 0.12
C VAL A 120 -10.05 5.30 -0.78
N ALA A 121 -9.56 5.86 -1.88
CA ALA A 121 -10.42 6.54 -2.86
C ALA A 121 -11.37 5.57 -3.55
N MET A 122 -10.87 4.39 -3.97
CA MET A 122 -11.68 3.31 -4.55
C MET A 122 -12.82 2.86 -3.66
N ALA A 123 -12.58 2.81 -2.36
CA ALA A 123 -13.57 2.33 -1.42
C ALA A 123 -14.71 3.33 -1.19
N LYS A 124 -14.47 4.60 -1.48
CA LYS A 124 -15.52 5.62 -1.51
C LYS A 124 -16.34 5.52 -2.80
N ASP A 125 -15.67 5.45 -3.94
CA ASP A 125 -16.31 5.28 -5.24
C ASP A 125 -15.38 4.56 -6.23
N ILE A 126 -15.82 3.41 -6.74
CA ILE A 126 -15.03 2.58 -7.64
C ILE A 126 -14.77 3.26 -8.99
N ARG A 127 -15.60 4.25 -9.37
CA ARG A 127 -15.42 5.00 -10.62
C ARG A 127 -14.07 5.73 -10.67
N VAL A 128 -13.56 6.15 -9.50
CA VAL A 128 -12.24 6.80 -9.39
C VAL A 128 -11.13 5.93 -9.97
N ILE A 129 -11.13 4.63 -9.65
CA ILE A 129 -10.09 3.74 -10.19
C ILE A 129 -10.31 3.42 -11.67
N ILE A 130 -11.57 3.36 -12.13
CA ILE A 130 -11.84 3.11 -13.54
C ILE A 130 -11.33 4.29 -14.38
N ILE A 131 -11.55 5.55 -13.91
CA ILE A 131 -10.97 6.75 -14.51
C ILE A 131 -9.44 6.65 -14.53
N LYS A 132 -8.82 6.27 -13.39
CA LYS A 132 -7.35 6.17 -13.30
C LYS A 132 -6.76 5.05 -14.16
N LEU A 133 -7.50 3.94 -14.37
CA LEU A 133 -7.10 2.89 -15.31
C LEU A 133 -7.14 3.37 -16.76
N ALA A 134 -8.15 4.17 -17.13
CA ALA A 134 -8.25 4.75 -18.47
C ALA A 134 -7.17 5.81 -18.70
N ASP A 135 -6.88 6.66 -17.71
CA ASP A 135 -5.77 7.60 -17.70
C ASP A 135 -4.44 6.86 -17.89
N ARG A 136 -4.15 5.84 -17.06
CA ARG A 136 -2.95 5.03 -17.15
C ARG A 136 -2.80 4.36 -18.53
N LEU A 137 -3.88 3.86 -19.10
CA LEU A 137 -3.87 3.24 -20.42
C LEU A 137 -3.48 4.25 -21.50
N HIS A 138 -4.07 5.45 -21.48
CA HIS A 138 -3.71 6.48 -22.46
C HIS A 138 -2.27 6.97 -22.26
N ASN A 139 -1.80 7.11 -21.03
CA ASN A 139 -0.41 7.45 -20.74
C ASN A 139 0.56 6.36 -21.27
N MET A 140 0.23 5.09 -21.10
CA MET A 140 1.03 3.97 -21.64
C MET A 140 1.06 3.95 -23.17
N ARG A 141 -0.03 4.31 -23.86
CA ARG A 141 -0.08 4.44 -25.33
C ARG A 141 0.86 5.51 -25.87
N SER A 142 1.10 6.58 -25.09
CA SER A 142 1.96 7.71 -25.46
C SER A 142 3.33 7.72 -24.78
N LEU A 143 3.74 6.59 -24.19
CA LEU A 143 4.95 6.50 -23.35
C LEU A 143 6.27 6.68 -24.13
N ASN A 144 6.25 6.48 -25.44
CA ASN A 144 7.41 6.64 -26.34
C ASN A 144 8.02 8.05 -26.33
N PHE A 145 7.26 9.08 -25.96
CA PHE A 145 7.73 10.47 -25.87
C PHE A 145 8.47 10.80 -24.58
N LEU A 146 8.51 9.89 -23.60
CA LEU A 146 9.18 10.08 -22.31
C LEU A 146 10.62 9.52 -22.33
N SER A 147 11.44 9.97 -21.35
CA SER A 147 12.79 9.44 -21.14
C SER A 147 12.78 7.95 -20.81
N TYR A 148 13.87 7.24 -21.13
CA TYR A 148 14.00 5.80 -20.86
C TYR A 148 13.70 5.44 -19.39
N GLU A 149 14.25 6.19 -18.43
CA GLU A 149 14.04 5.95 -17.01
C GLU A 149 12.57 6.07 -16.59
N ARG A 150 11.88 7.11 -17.10
CA ARG A 150 10.44 7.30 -16.84
C ARG A 150 9.60 6.20 -17.47
N ARG A 151 9.97 5.76 -18.71
CA ARG A 151 9.30 4.63 -19.37
C ARG A 151 9.41 3.36 -18.55
N GLN A 152 10.61 3.03 -18.06
CA GLN A 152 10.84 1.84 -17.25
C GLN A 152 10.05 1.91 -15.94
N LYS A 153 10.13 3.04 -15.21
CA LYS A 153 9.40 3.22 -13.95
C LYS A 153 7.90 3.04 -14.13
N MET A 154 7.31 3.74 -15.11
CA MET A 154 5.87 3.70 -15.36
C MET A 154 5.40 2.32 -15.83
N SER A 155 6.19 1.62 -16.64
CA SER A 155 5.88 0.27 -17.11
C SER A 155 5.92 -0.76 -15.96
N HIS A 156 6.92 -0.69 -15.07
CA HIS A 156 6.98 -1.55 -13.88
C HIS A 156 5.78 -1.31 -12.96
N GLU A 157 5.50 -0.06 -12.63
CA GLU A 157 4.35 0.30 -11.81
C GLU A 157 3.02 -0.19 -12.43
N THR A 158 2.86 -0.01 -13.74
CA THR A 158 1.66 -0.45 -14.46
C THR A 158 1.51 -1.97 -14.43
N LEU A 159 2.58 -2.71 -14.65
CA LEU A 159 2.57 -4.17 -14.66
C LEU A 159 2.33 -4.76 -13.26
N GLU A 160 2.90 -4.13 -12.22
CA GLU A 160 2.79 -4.61 -10.85
C GLU A 160 1.45 -4.27 -10.19
N ILE A 161 0.72 -3.25 -10.67
CA ILE A 161 -0.41 -2.71 -9.96
C ILE A 161 -1.64 -2.55 -10.83
N TYR A 162 -1.56 -1.67 -11.85
CA TYR A 162 -2.74 -1.30 -12.61
C TYR A 162 -3.28 -2.44 -13.45
N ALA A 163 -2.41 -3.26 -14.05
CA ALA A 163 -2.84 -4.42 -14.83
C ALA A 163 -3.48 -5.51 -13.97
N PRO A 164 -2.92 -5.94 -12.82
CA PRO A 164 -3.60 -6.85 -11.90
C PRO A 164 -4.91 -6.29 -11.35
N LEU A 165 -4.98 -5.00 -11.06
CA LEU A 165 -6.17 -4.32 -10.57
C LEU A 165 -7.29 -4.34 -11.63
N ALA A 166 -6.97 -4.01 -12.89
CA ALA A 166 -7.91 -4.16 -14.01
C ALA A 166 -8.40 -5.61 -14.14
N GLY A 167 -7.52 -6.59 -13.91
CA GLY A 167 -7.86 -8.01 -13.89
C GLY A 167 -8.82 -8.39 -12.76
N ARG A 168 -8.62 -7.85 -11.56
CA ARG A 168 -9.49 -8.07 -10.40
C ARG A 168 -10.88 -7.45 -10.61
N LEU A 169 -10.95 -6.29 -11.24
CA LEU A 169 -12.19 -5.63 -11.63
C LEU A 169 -12.86 -6.30 -12.86
N GLY A 170 -12.20 -7.29 -13.47
CA GLY A 170 -12.69 -8.01 -14.64
C GLY A 170 -12.60 -7.24 -15.96
N ILE A 171 -11.96 -6.05 -15.99
CA ILE A 171 -11.80 -5.21 -17.19
C ILE A 171 -10.67 -5.79 -18.04
N SER A 172 -10.98 -6.93 -18.72
CA SER A 172 -9.95 -7.70 -19.43
C SER A 172 -9.31 -6.95 -20.58
N HIS A 173 -10.06 -6.11 -21.28
CA HIS A 173 -9.56 -5.31 -22.39
C HIS A 173 -8.43 -4.38 -21.92
N ILE A 174 -8.66 -3.57 -20.89
CA ILE A 174 -7.64 -2.65 -20.34
C ILE A 174 -6.45 -3.43 -19.79
N LYS A 175 -6.71 -4.51 -19.01
CA LYS A 175 -5.64 -5.36 -18.48
C LYS A 175 -4.68 -5.83 -19.57
N CYS A 176 -5.22 -6.45 -20.60
CA CYS A 176 -4.41 -7.07 -21.63
C CYS A 176 -3.60 -6.05 -22.42
N GLU A 177 -4.19 -4.89 -22.75
CA GLU A 177 -3.49 -3.83 -23.45
C GLU A 177 -2.39 -3.20 -22.59
N LEU A 178 -2.64 -2.98 -21.27
CA LEU A 178 -1.63 -2.52 -20.33
C LEU A 178 -0.44 -3.51 -20.25
N GLU A 179 -0.74 -4.82 -20.14
CA GLU A 179 0.28 -5.87 -20.09
C GLU A 179 1.12 -5.92 -21.38
N ASP A 180 0.50 -5.83 -22.55
CA ASP A 180 1.18 -5.84 -23.84
C ASP A 180 2.06 -4.59 -24.06
N LEU A 181 1.55 -3.40 -23.66
CA LEU A 181 2.33 -2.16 -23.66
C LEU A 181 3.51 -2.21 -22.69
N CYS A 182 3.32 -2.78 -21.50
CA CYS A 182 4.42 -2.97 -20.55
C CYS A 182 5.52 -3.87 -21.15
N LEU A 183 5.16 -4.99 -21.79
CA LEU A 183 6.13 -5.85 -22.44
C LEU A 183 6.92 -5.11 -23.52
N LYS A 184 6.24 -4.29 -24.34
CA LYS A 184 6.87 -3.47 -25.39
C LYS A 184 7.97 -2.55 -24.84
N TYR A 185 7.79 -1.97 -23.64
CA TYR A 185 8.75 -1.02 -23.09
C TYR A 185 9.77 -1.65 -22.13
N LEU A 186 9.42 -2.77 -21.46
CA LEU A 186 10.32 -3.47 -20.53
C LEU A 186 11.26 -4.43 -21.24
N ASP A 187 10.80 -5.09 -22.32
CA ASP A 187 11.57 -6.05 -23.09
C ASP A 187 11.24 -5.90 -24.60
N PRO A 188 11.73 -4.81 -25.24
CA PRO A 188 11.43 -4.51 -26.65
C PRO A 188 11.85 -5.62 -27.60
N GLU A 189 13.01 -6.24 -27.37
CA GLU A 189 13.54 -7.31 -28.25
C GLU A 189 12.62 -8.53 -28.22
N CYS A 190 12.21 -8.95 -27.05
CA CYS A 190 11.26 -10.04 -26.88
C CYS A 190 9.89 -9.71 -27.49
N PHE A 191 9.42 -8.45 -27.32
CA PHE A 191 8.16 -8.00 -27.90
C PHE A 191 8.18 -8.05 -29.42
N GLU A 192 9.20 -7.46 -30.07
CA GLU A 192 9.33 -7.44 -31.55
C GLU A 192 9.44 -8.85 -32.11
N LYS A 193 10.24 -9.71 -31.49
CA LYS A 193 10.35 -11.11 -31.87
C LYS A 193 9.01 -11.83 -31.77
N LEU A 194 8.29 -11.67 -30.66
CA LEU A 194 6.97 -12.29 -30.46
C LEU A 194 5.96 -11.79 -31.50
N VAL A 195 5.95 -10.48 -31.81
CA VAL A 195 5.07 -9.91 -32.84
C VAL A 195 5.36 -10.53 -34.22
N ALA A 196 6.64 -10.64 -34.59
CA ALA A 196 7.05 -11.24 -35.86
C ALA A 196 6.65 -12.72 -35.94
N ASP A 197 7.00 -13.49 -34.90
CA ASP A 197 6.72 -14.94 -34.84
C ASP A 197 5.21 -15.23 -34.85
N ILE A 198 4.43 -14.43 -34.13
CA ILE A 198 2.96 -14.58 -34.07
C ILE A 198 2.32 -14.18 -35.39
N ASN A 199 2.73 -13.07 -36.02
CA ASN A 199 2.20 -12.63 -37.32
C ASN A 199 2.46 -13.67 -38.40
N GLN A 200 3.65 -14.26 -38.43
CA GLN A 200 3.95 -15.36 -39.36
C GLN A 200 2.99 -16.54 -39.12
N LYS A 201 2.85 -17.00 -37.87
CA LYS A 201 1.97 -18.12 -37.54
C LYS A 201 0.49 -17.82 -37.73
N LEU A 202 0.04 -16.58 -37.50
CA LEU A 202 -1.33 -16.17 -37.77
C LEU A 202 -1.62 -16.15 -39.28
N SER A 203 -0.68 -15.74 -40.13
CA SER A 203 -0.83 -15.80 -41.58
C SER A 203 -0.93 -17.25 -42.07
N GLU A 204 -0.06 -18.14 -41.56
CA GLU A 204 -0.07 -19.57 -41.89
C GLU A 204 -1.36 -20.29 -41.39
N ARG A 205 -1.95 -19.84 -40.29
CA ARG A 205 -3.15 -20.45 -39.67
C ARG A 205 -4.47 -19.76 -40.01
N ARG A 206 -4.44 -18.67 -40.75
CA ARG A 206 -5.64 -17.88 -41.05
C ARG A 206 -6.70 -18.69 -41.78
N GLU A 207 -6.31 -19.48 -42.76
CA GLU A 207 -7.22 -20.39 -43.48
C GLU A 207 -7.76 -21.46 -42.54
N PHE A 208 -6.92 -22.02 -41.69
CA PHE A 208 -7.33 -23.00 -40.67
C PHE A 208 -8.40 -22.43 -39.72
N VAL A 209 -8.16 -21.22 -39.17
CA VAL A 209 -9.13 -20.57 -38.27
C VAL A 209 -10.45 -20.28 -38.97
N ASN A 210 -10.38 -19.81 -40.22
CA ASN A 210 -11.56 -19.54 -41.04
C ASN A 210 -12.37 -20.83 -41.33
N THR A 211 -11.69 -21.94 -41.59
CA THR A 211 -12.32 -23.25 -41.78
C THR A 211 -13.03 -23.68 -40.50
N ILE A 212 -12.39 -23.59 -39.33
CA ILE A 212 -13.00 -23.93 -38.05
C ILE A 212 -14.21 -23.02 -37.72
N VAL A 213 -14.10 -21.72 -37.99
CA VAL A 213 -15.21 -20.78 -37.82
C VAL A 213 -16.38 -21.16 -38.74
N ALA A 214 -16.13 -21.57 -39.99
CA ALA A 214 -17.16 -22.01 -40.91
C ALA A 214 -17.81 -23.33 -40.43
N GLU A 215 -17.01 -24.32 -40.03
CA GLU A 215 -17.53 -25.61 -39.50
C GLU A 215 -18.39 -25.36 -38.23
N ILE A 216 -17.97 -24.51 -37.30
CA ILE A 216 -18.78 -24.19 -36.10
C ILE A 216 -20.07 -23.47 -36.47
N LYS A 217 -20.07 -22.53 -37.43
CA LYS A 217 -21.33 -21.91 -37.92
C LYS A 217 -22.31 -22.92 -38.52
N GLU A 218 -21.77 -23.90 -39.22
CA GLU A 218 -22.59 -24.99 -39.75
C GLU A 218 -23.21 -25.88 -38.66
N LEU A 219 -22.41 -26.19 -37.61
CA LEU A 219 -22.91 -26.90 -36.42
C LEU A 219 -24.01 -26.10 -35.71
N MET A 220 -23.82 -24.78 -35.54
CA MET A 220 -24.82 -23.89 -34.95
C MET A 220 -26.11 -23.87 -35.76
N ASN A 221 -26.00 -23.77 -37.08
CA ASN A 221 -27.18 -23.81 -37.98
C ASN A 221 -27.95 -25.14 -37.88
N ARG A 222 -27.22 -26.27 -37.78
CA ARG A 222 -27.86 -27.59 -37.60
C ARG A 222 -28.57 -27.72 -36.25
N ALA A 223 -27.99 -27.17 -35.22
CA ALA A 223 -28.57 -27.15 -33.87
C ALA A 223 -29.68 -26.11 -33.70
N GLY A 224 -29.95 -25.27 -34.71
CA GLY A 224 -30.91 -24.17 -34.59
C GLY A 224 -30.47 -23.05 -33.65
N VAL A 225 -29.18 -22.94 -33.37
CA VAL A 225 -28.57 -21.93 -32.46
C VAL A 225 -28.13 -20.73 -33.27
N VAL A 226 -28.58 -19.53 -32.85
CA VAL A 226 -28.21 -18.27 -33.49
C VAL A 226 -27.15 -17.57 -32.63
N GLY A 227 -26.04 -17.15 -33.26
CA GLY A 227 -24.97 -16.46 -32.55
C GLY A 227 -23.81 -16.06 -33.44
N GLU A 228 -22.77 -15.55 -32.84
CA GLU A 228 -21.57 -15.08 -33.50
C GLU A 228 -20.38 -16.03 -33.25
N VAL A 229 -19.56 -16.23 -34.29
CA VAL A 229 -18.34 -17.05 -34.21
C VAL A 229 -17.19 -16.26 -34.82
N PHE A 230 -16.11 -16.09 -34.08
CA PHE A 230 -14.91 -15.41 -34.57
C PHE A 230 -13.63 -15.94 -33.93
N GLY A 231 -12.51 -15.82 -34.66
CA GLY A 231 -11.19 -16.15 -34.14
C GLY A 231 -10.70 -15.07 -33.19
N ARG A 232 -10.12 -15.50 -32.06
CA ARG A 232 -9.51 -14.62 -31.06
C ARG A 232 -8.01 -14.86 -30.95
N PRO A 233 -7.16 -13.93 -31.40
CA PRO A 233 -5.73 -13.99 -31.11
C PRO A 233 -5.48 -13.83 -29.60
N LYS A 234 -4.49 -14.53 -29.09
CA LYS A 234 -4.08 -14.40 -27.70
C LYS A 234 -3.15 -13.23 -27.51
N HIS A 235 -3.28 -12.52 -26.37
CA HIS A 235 -2.45 -11.38 -26.02
C HIS A 235 -0.97 -11.77 -25.85
N LEU A 236 -0.06 -10.88 -26.30
CA LEU A 236 1.38 -11.10 -26.35
C LEU A 236 1.99 -11.40 -24.99
N TYR A 237 1.65 -10.60 -24.01
CA TYR A 237 2.14 -10.79 -22.64
C TYR A 237 1.72 -12.14 -22.03
N SER A 238 0.49 -12.58 -22.31
CA SER A 238 -0.01 -13.88 -21.86
C SER A 238 0.77 -15.04 -22.46
N ILE A 239 1.24 -14.90 -23.70
CA ILE A 239 2.11 -15.86 -24.38
C ILE A 239 3.51 -15.83 -23.75
N HIS A 240 4.09 -14.65 -23.61
CA HIS A 240 5.40 -14.43 -22.97
C HIS A 240 5.44 -15.07 -21.56
N LYS A 241 4.43 -14.79 -20.73
CA LYS A 241 4.31 -15.35 -19.38
C LYS A 241 4.27 -16.89 -19.39
N LYS A 242 3.56 -17.50 -20.33
CA LYS A 242 3.53 -18.97 -20.47
C LYS A 242 4.87 -19.55 -20.91
N MET A 243 5.56 -18.88 -21.84
CA MET A 243 6.90 -19.28 -22.28
C MET A 243 7.89 -19.22 -21.11
N LYS A 244 7.92 -18.10 -20.38
CA LYS A 244 8.84 -17.87 -19.26
C LYS A 244 8.57 -18.80 -18.08
N ASN A 245 7.31 -18.93 -17.63
CA ASN A 245 6.96 -19.68 -16.42
C ASN A 245 6.96 -21.21 -16.63
N LYS A 246 6.70 -21.69 -17.86
CA LYS A 246 6.61 -23.12 -18.16
C LYS A 246 7.76 -23.65 -19.03
N GLY A 247 8.73 -22.82 -19.38
CA GLY A 247 9.86 -23.19 -20.24
C GLY A 247 9.45 -23.68 -21.63
N LYS A 248 8.27 -23.25 -22.13
CA LYS A 248 7.70 -23.72 -23.40
C LYS A 248 8.14 -22.85 -24.57
N SER A 249 8.47 -23.47 -25.69
CA SER A 249 8.61 -22.74 -26.96
C SER A 249 7.24 -22.31 -27.50
N LEU A 250 7.23 -21.35 -28.44
CA LEU A 250 5.98 -20.87 -29.07
C LEU A 250 5.22 -22.02 -29.74
N ASP A 251 5.92 -23.01 -30.29
CA ASP A 251 5.32 -24.20 -30.96
C ASP A 251 4.58 -25.12 -29.99
N GLN A 252 4.94 -25.08 -28.72
CA GLN A 252 4.30 -25.89 -27.67
C GLN A 252 3.09 -25.19 -27.03
N ILE A 253 2.75 -23.99 -27.49
CA ILE A 253 1.60 -23.21 -27.04
C ILE A 253 0.45 -23.44 -28.02
N TYR A 254 -0.44 -24.39 -27.69
CA TYR A 254 -1.55 -24.80 -28.52
C TYR A 254 -2.72 -23.80 -28.59
N ASP A 255 -2.79 -22.84 -27.66
CA ASP A 255 -3.84 -21.85 -27.50
C ASP A 255 -3.46 -20.46 -28.03
N LEU A 256 -2.60 -20.40 -29.05
CA LEU A 256 -2.24 -19.15 -29.75
C LEU A 256 -3.43 -18.49 -30.42
N THR A 257 -4.32 -19.30 -30.97
CA THR A 257 -5.57 -18.90 -31.57
C THR A 257 -6.70 -19.68 -30.92
N ALA A 258 -7.66 -19.00 -30.33
CA ALA A 258 -8.89 -19.57 -29.83
C ALA A 258 -10.05 -19.13 -30.74
N VAL A 259 -11.08 -19.95 -30.84
CA VAL A 259 -12.36 -19.57 -31.46
C VAL A 259 -13.35 -19.23 -30.35
N ARG A 260 -14.03 -18.13 -30.55
CA ARG A 260 -15.06 -17.67 -29.60
C ARG A 260 -16.42 -17.84 -30.23
N VAL A 261 -17.34 -18.44 -29.49
CA VAL A 261 -18.74 -18.62 -29.84
C VAL A 261 -19.56 -17.82 -28.84
N ILE A 262 -20.39 -16.90 -29.34
CA ILE A 262 -21.31 -16.10 -28.54
C ILE A 262 -22.73 -16.52 -28.95
N VAL A 263 -23.54 -16.91 -27.94
CA VAL A 263 -24.92 -17.37 -28.15
C VAL A 263 -25.86 -16.57 -27.24
N LYS A 264 -27.15 -16.74 -27.41
CA LYS A 264 -28.16 -15.93 -26.74
C LYS A 264 -28.36 -16.35 -25.27
N ASP A 265 -28.45 -17.62 -24.99
CA ASP A 265 -28.79 -18.12 -23.66
C ASP A 265 -27.90 -19.28 -23.18
N LEU A 266 -28.07 -19.65 -21.91
CA LEU A 266 -27.30 -20.68 -21.23
C LEU A 266 -27.49 -22.08 -21.85
N ARG A 267 -28.71 -22.43 -22.28
CA ARG A 267 -28.97 -23.73 -22.86
C ARG A 267 -28.25 -23.90 -24.18
N GLU A 268 -28.23 -22.84 -24.98
CA GLU A 268 -27.50 -22.82 -26.25
C GLU A 268 -25.98 -23.01 -26.05
N CYS A 269 -25.40 -22.50 -24.94
CA CYS A 269 -24.01 -22.75 -24.62
C CYS A 269 -23.69 -24.24 -24.48
N TYR A 270 -24.52 -25.00 -23.75
CA TYR A 270 -24.30 -26.42 -23.57
C TYR A 270 -24.72 -27.25 -24.79
N THR A 271 -25.75 -26.82 -25.53
CA THR A 271 -26.15 -27.45 -26.79
C THR A 271 -25.00 -27.42 -27.79
N ILE A 272 -24.39 -26.24 -28.02
CA ILE A 272 -23.27 -26.09 -28.94
C ILE A 272 -22.01 -26.82 -28.46
N LEU A 273 -21.77 -26.90 -27.15
CA LEU A 273 -20.68 -27.71 -26.60
C LEU A 273 -20.87 -29.20 -26.96
N GLY A 274 -22.09 -29.71 -26.87
CA GLY A 274 -22.43 -31.08 -27.27
C GLY A 274 -22.17 -31.35 -28.75
N GLU A 275 -22.64 -30.48 -29.64
CA GLU A 275 -22.40 -30.56 -31.10
C GLU A 275 -20.91 -30.52 -31.44
N ILE A 276 -20.16 -29.64 -30.79
CA ILE A 276 -18.70 -29.51 -30.94
C ILE A 276 -18.00 -30.81 -30.52
N HIS A 277 -18.42 -31.44 -29.41
CA HIS A 277 -17.82 -32.70 -28.92
C HIS A 277 -18.20 -33.91 -29.73
N GLU A 278 -19.38 -33.90 -30.38
CA GLU A 278 -19.79 -34.92 -31.34
C GLU A 278 -18.92 -34.81 -32.61
N HIS A 279 -18.68 -33.59 -33.11
CA HIS A 279 -17.92 -33.37 -34.33
C HIS A 279 -16.39 -33.52 -34.13
N TRP A 280 -15.81 -33.00 -33.04
CA TRP A 280 -14.41 -33.13 -32.70
C TRP A 280 -14.21 -33.75 -31.31
N LYS A 281 -13.21 -34.63 -31.18
CA LYS A 281 -12.92 -35.28 -29.93
C LYS A 281 -12.26 -34.30 -28.93
N PRO A 282 -12.85 -34.08 -27.74
CA PRO A 282 -12.23 -33.21 -26.72
C PRO A 282 -10.98 -33.87 -26.12
N ILE A 283 -9.99 -33.08 -25.77
CA ILE A 283 -8.79 -33.53 -25.07
C ILE A 283 -9.13 -33.72 -23.57
N PRO A 284 -8.89 -34.91 -22.98
CA PRO A 284 -9.19 -35.17 -21.58
C PRO A 284 -8.54 -34.16 -20.63
N GLY A 285 -9.26 -33.71 -19.62
CA GLY A 285 -8.77 -32.74 -18.64
C GLY A 285 -8.59 -31.30 -19.16
N ARG A 286 -9.04 -31.01 -20.40
CA ARG A 286 -8.99 -29.68 -21.01
C ARG A 286 -10.36 -29.01 -21.15
N ILE A 287 -11.39 -29.59 -20.58
CA ILE A 287 -12.72 -28.99 -20.48
C ILE A 287 -12.79 -28.24 -19.15
N LYS A 288 -13.21 -26.98 -19.20
CA LYS A 288 -13.41 -26.14 -18.01
C LYS A 288 -14.75 -25.46 -18.09
N ASP A 289 -15.59 -25.70 -17.11
CA ASP A 289 -16.90 -25.08 -16.99
C ASP A 289 -16.84 -23.93 -15.98
N TYR A 290 -16.57 -22.74 -16.49
CA TYR A 290 -16.62 -21.51 -15.71
C TYR A 290 -18.04 -20.91 -15.65
N ILE A 291 -19.06 -21.54 -16.27
CA ILE A 291 -20.44 -21.13 -16.11
C ILE A 291 -20.97 -21.71 -14.79
N ALA A 292 -20.80 -23.02 -14.59
CA ALA A 292 -21.17 -23.69 -13.35
C ALA A 292 -20.31 -23.23 -12.15
N THR A 293 -19.03 -22.95 -12.40
CA THR A 293 -18.09 -22.49 -11.36
C THR A 293 -17.41 -21.20 -11.81
N PRO A 294 -18.08 -20.04 -11.67
CA PRO A 294 -17.54 -18.75 -12.10
C PRO A 294 -16.25 -18.39 -11.38
N LYS A 295 -15.33 -17.72 -12.08
CA LYS A 295 -14.15 -17.14 -11.43
C LYS A 295 -14.56 -16.03 -10.46
N PRO A 296 -13.71 -15.64 -9.49
CA PRO A 296 -14.02 -14.56 -8.53
C PRO A 296 -14.34 -13.21 -9.16
N ASN A 297 -13.70 -12.90 -10.30
CA ASN A 297 -14.04 -11.73 -11.10
C ASN A 297 -15.33 -11.89 -11.91
N LYS A 298 -16.15 -12.92 -11.59
CA LYS A 298 -17.42 -13.29 -12.26
C LYS A 298 -17.28 -13.65 -13.74
N TYR A 299 -16.07 -13.98 -14.19
CA TYR A 299 -15.85 -14.50 -15.53
C TYR A 299 -16.56 -15.85 -15.69
N GLN A 300 -17.41 -15.96 -16.71
CA GLN A 300 -18.14 -17.16 -17.08
C GLN A 300 -17.90 -17.49 -18.55
N SER A 301 -17.60 -18.75 -18.84
CA SER A 301 -17.43 -19.29 -20.20
C SER A 301 -17.24 -20.80 -20.11
N LEU A 302 -17.69 -21.56 -21.11
CA LEU A 302 -17.23 -22.93 -21.32
C LEU A 302 -15.94 -22.88 -22.13
N HIS A 303 -14.92 -23.58 -21.70
CA HIS A 303 -13.67 -23.74 -22.42
C HIS A 303 -13.49 -25.21 -22.76
N THR A 304 -13.27 -25.51 -24.00
CA THR A 304 -12.90 -26.87 -24.43
C THR A 304 -11.76 -26.80 -25.42
N THR A 305 -10.84 -27.76 -25.33
CA THR A 305 -9.79 -27.97 -26.33
C THR A 305 -10.11 -29.25 -27.08
N VAL A 306 -10.25 -29.14 -28.36
CA VAL A 306 -10.61 -30.27 -29.23
C VAL A 306 -9.49 -30.54 -30.25
N MET A 307 -9.47 -31.76 -30.80
CA MET A 307 -8.51 -32.20 -31.80
C MET A 307 -9.16 -32.21 -33.19
N THR A 308 -8.54 -31.48 -34.13
CA THR A 308 -9.02 -31.50 -35.51
C THR A 308 -8.64 -32.79 -36.24
N LYS A 309 -9.24 -32.98 -37.41
CA LYS A 309 -8.90 -34.09 -38.35
C LYS A 309 -7.41 -34.08 -38.80
N PHE A 310 -6.75 -32.91 -38.71
CA PHE A 310 -5.33 -32.71 -39.03
C PHE A 310 -4.39 -32.93 -37.84
N GLY A 311 -4.87 -33.40 -36.70
CA GLY A 311 -4.07 -33.60 -35.50
C GLY A 311 -3.66 -32.31 -34.79
N GLN A 312 -4.27 -31.18 -35.13
CA GLN A 312 -4.00 -29.89 -34.46
C GLN A 312 -5.02 -29.60 -33.39
N PRO A 313 -4.58 -29.36 -32.15
CA PRO A 313 -5.48 -28.94 -31.09
C PRO A 313 -5.83 -27.45 -31.19
N PHE A 314 -7.08 -27.09 -30.86
CA PHE A 314 -7.49 -25.70 -30.73
C PHE A 314 -8.52 -25.52 -29.59
N GLU A 315 -8.52 -24.34 -29.02
CA GLU A 315 -9.41 -23.98 -27.91
C GLU A 315 -10.66 -23.28 -28.43
N ILE A 316 -11.81 -23.69 -27.92
CA ILE A 316 -13.10 -23.05 -28.18
C ILE A 316 -13.63 -22.50 -26.86
N GLN A 317 -14.06 -21.23 -26.87
CA GLN A 317 -14.67 -20.54 -25.75
C GLN A 317 -16.13 -20.22 -26.10
N ILE A 318 -17.08 -20.75 -25.31
CA ILE A 318 -18.50 -20.60 -25.56
C ILE A 318 -19.09 -19.81 -24.38
N ARG A 319 -19.90 -18.79 -24.67
CA ARG A 319 -20.54 -17.95 -23.66
C ARG A 319 -21.72 -17.17 -24.22
N THR A 320 -22.59 -16.67 -23.35
CA THR A 320 -23.71 -15.82 -23.78
C THR A 320 -23.20 -14.38 -24.07
N GLU A 321 -24.03 -13.57 -24.74
CA GLU A 321 -23.75 -12.14 -24.96
C GLU A 321 -23.50 -11.39 -23.64
N GLU A 322 -24.29 -11.69 -22.61
CA GLU A 322 -24.12 -11.08 -21.29
C GLU A 322 -22.79 -11.48 -20.64
N MET A 323 -22.45 -12.79 -20.66
CA MET A 323 -21.17 -13.28 -20.17
C MET A 323 -20.01 -12.69 -20.96
N HIS A 324 -20.19 -12.47 -22.27
CA HIS A 324 -19.18 -11.82 -23.11
C HIS A 324 -18.92 -10.39 -22.64
N ARG A 325 -19.97 -9.62 -22.44
CA ARG A 325 -19.88 -8.24 -21.98
C ARG A 325 -19.21 -8.16 -20.59
N VAL A 326 -19.63 -9.00 -19.65
CA VAL A 326 -19.00 -9.07 -18.31
C VAL A 326 -17.52 -9.50 -18.40
N ALA A 327 -17.16 -10.42 -19.30
CA ALA A 327 -15.78 -10.88 -19.47
C ALA A 327 -14.85 -9.84 -20.11
N GLU A 328 -15.36 -8.94 -20.96
CA GLU A 328 -14.57 -7.87 -21.58
C GLU A 328 -14.50 -6.59 -20.72
N PHE A 329 -15.65 -6.17 -20.16
CA PHE A 329 -15.80 -4.88 -19.49
C PHE A 329 -15.88 -5.00 -17.94
N GLY A 330 -15.99 -6.22 -17.41
CA GLY A 330 -15.97 -6.46 -15.96
C GLY A 330 -17.06 -5.72 -15.22
N ILE A 331 -16.65 -5.01 -14.17
CA ILE A 331 -17.57 -4.22 -13.32
C ILE A 331 -18.25 -3.09 -14.10
N ALA A 332 -17.61 -2.53 -15.12
CA ALA A 332 -18.17 -1.47 -15.96
C ALA A 332 -19.40 -1.94 -16.76
N ALA A 333 -19.51 -3.24 -17.11
CA ALA A 333 -20.66 -3.79 -17.84
C ALA A 333 -22.00 -3.64 -17.11
N HIS A 334 -21.96 -3.51 -15.78
CA HIS A 334 -23.17 -3.38 -14.94
C HIS A 334 -23.62 -1.92 -14.77
N TRP A 335 -22.77 -0.93 -15.08
CA TRP A 335 -23.12 0.49 -14.92
C TRP A 335 -24.24 0.93 -15.83
N LYS A 336 -24.25 0.45 -17.06
CA LYS A 336 -25.26 0.78 -18.08
C LYS A 336 -26.69 0.28 -17.77
N TYR A 337 -26.82 -0.70 -16.83
CA TYR A 337 -28.10 -1.31 -16.46
C TYR A 337 -28.78 -0.66 -15.24
N LYS A 338 -28.09 0.30 -14.56
CA LYS A 338 -28.59 0.90 -13.31
C LYS A 338 -29.71 1.92 -13.52
N GLU A 339 -29.93 2.41 -14.75
CA GLU A 339 -30.93 3.44 -15.05
C GLU A 339 -32.38 2.95 -15.06
N GLY A 340 -32.68 1.68 -14.71
CA GLY A 340 -34.06 1.18 -14.87
C GLY A 340 -34.60 0.14 -13.90
N LYS A 341 -33.80 -0.45 -12.97
CA LYS A 341 -34.31 -1.53 -12.10
C LYS A 341 -33.83 -1.45 -10.65
N THR A 342 -34.79 -1.34 -9.74
CA THR A 342 -34.64 -1.46 -8.28
C THR A 342 -34.79 -2.95 -7.87
N GLY A 343 -33.85 -3.51 -7.08
CA GLY A 343 -34.03 -4.77 -6.37
C GLY A 343 -32.77 -5.64 -6.25
N ASP A 344 -32.67 -6.73 -6.96
CA ASP A 344 -31.69 -7.82 -6.77
C ASP A 344 -30.29 -7.52 -7.33
N ASP A 345 -30.15 -6.58 -8.26
CA ASP A 345 -28.86 -6.25 -8.88
C ASP A 345 -27.91 -5.47 -7.95
N ASN A 346 -28.44 -4.77 -6.94
CA ASN A 346 -27.62 -4.06 -5.94
C ASN A 346 -26.87 -5.06 -5.02
N ALA A 347 -27.50 -6.16 -4.62
CA ALA A 347 -26.87 -7.20 -3.81
C ALA A 347 -25.70 -7.88 -4.56
N ASN A 348 -25.85 -8.06 -5.88
CA ASN A 348 -24.81 -8.61 -6.74
C ASN A 348 -23.62 -7.66 -6.95
N PHE A 349 -23.86 -6.35 -7.04
CA PHE A 349 -22.83 -5.33 -7.11
C PHE A 349 -22.06 -5.21 -5.79
N GLU A 350 -22.77 -5.20 -4.67
CA GLU A 350 -22.23 -5.20 -3.31
C GLU A 350 -21.29 -6.39 -3.06
N ASN A 351 -21.64 -7.58 -3.52
CA ASN A 351 -20.82 -8.79 -3.40
C ASN A 351 -19.52 -8.70 -4.24
N LYS A 352 -19.49 -7.94 -5.33
CA LYS A 352 -18.29 -7.72 -6.15
C LYS A 352 -17.26 -6.81 -5.46
N LEU A 353 -17.71 -5.99 -4.50
CA LEU A 353 -16.86 -5.08 -3.73
C LEU A 353 -16.42 -5.67 -2.37
N THR A 354 -16.79 -6.91 -2.07
CA THR A 354 -16.45 -7.56 -0.79
C THR A 354 -14.95 -7.55 -0.54
N TRP A 355 -14.13 -7.91 -1.55
CA TRP A 355 -12.69 -7.86 -1.44
C TRP A 355 -12.14 -6.46 -1.16
N LEU A 356 -12.78 -5.42 -1.72
CA LEU A 356 -12.40 -4.03 -1.50
C LEU A 356 -12.68 -3.61 -0.04
N ARG A 357 -13.82 -4.06 0.53
CA ARG A 357 -14.12 -3.85 1.95
C ARG A 357 -13.12 -4.58 2.85
N GLU A 358 -12.74 -5.80 2.51
CA GLU A 358 -11.69 -6.55 3.22
C GLU A 358 -10.37 -5.79 3.21
N VAL A 359 -9.94 -5.26 2.06
CA VAL A 359 -8.73 -4.42 1.95
C VAL A 359 -8.84 -3.16 2.80
N MET A 360 -10.05 -2.56 2.92
CA MET A 360 -10.30 -1.41 3.80
C MET A 360 -10.19 -1.77 5.29
N GLU A 361 -10.69 -2.93 5.69
CA GLU A 361 -10.53 -3.42 7.06
C GLU A 361 -9.05 -3.61 7.42
N TRP A 362 -8.24 -4.06 6.45
CA TRP A 362 -6.79 -4.17 6.65
C TRP A 362 -6.11 -2.82 6.86
N GLN A 363 -6.59 -1.76 6.20
CA GLN A 363 -6.07 -0.41 6.40
C GLN A 363 -6.17 0.04 7.87
N GLY A 364 -7.26 -0.32 8.55
CA GLY A 364 -7.44 -0.01 9.98
C GLY A 364 -6.53 -0.83 10.91
N THR A 365 -6.05 -1.99 10.45
CA THR A 365 -5.25 -2.95 11.23
C THR A 365 -3.76 -2.91 10.90
N LEU A 366 -3.40 -2.70 9.64
CA LEU A 366 -2.02 -2.63 9.17
C LEU A 366 -1.58 -1.16 9.13
N LYS A 367 -0.76 -0.75 10.10
CA LYS A 367 -0.26 0.64 10.20
C LYS A 367 0.97 0.89 9.35
N ASP A 368 1.72 -0.16 9.01
CA ASP A 368 2.88 -0.09 8.15
C ASP A 368 2.43 -0.18 6.68
N SER A 369 2.73 0.86 5.91
CA SER A 369 2.41 0.95 4.49
C SER A 369 3.10 -0.15 3.67
N GLN A 370 4.27 -0.64 4.10
CA GLN A 370 4.97 -1.75 3.44
C GLN A 370 4.28 -3.10 3.71
N GLU A 371 3.83 -3.36 4.95
CA GLU A 371 3.06 -4.57 5.28
C GLU A 371 1.73 -4.60 4.51
N PHE A 372 1.06 -3.45 4.40
CA PHE A 372 -0.15 -3.28 3.60
C PHE A 372 0.10 -3.58 2.11
N LEU A 373 1.18 -3.03 1.54
CA LEU A 373 1.54 -3.25 0.14
C LEU A 373 1.87 -4.72 -0.14
N ALA A 374 2.61 -5.39 0.75
CA ALA A 374 2.95 -6.80 0.62
C ALA A 374 1.69 -7.68 0.68
N ALA A 375 0.77 -7.41 1.61
CA ALA A 375 -0.51 -8.10 1.72
C ALA A 375 -1.35 -7.91 0.45
N LEU A 376 -1.40 -6.69 -0.07
CA LEU A 376 -2.11 -6.33 -1.28
C LEU A 376 -1.54 -7.03 -2.52
N LYS A 377 -0.23 -7.01 -2.72
CA LYS A 377 0.44 -7.73 -3.81
C LYS A 377 0.10 -9.22 -3.77
N THR A 378 0.15 -9.84 -2.60
CA THR A 378 -0.22 -11.24 -2.41
C THR A 378 -1.65 -11.48 -2.87
N GLU A 379 -2.60 -10.62 -2.51
CA GLU A 379 -4.01 -10.76 -2.90
C GLU A 379 -4.24 -10.53 -4.40
N LEU A 380 -3.55 -9.56 -5.01
CA LEU A 380 -3.69 -9.25 -6.44
C LEU A 380 -3.10 -10.32 -7.36
N TYR A 381 -2.04 -11.03 -6.92
CA TYR A 381 -1.29 -11.96 -7.78
C TYR A 381 -1.58 -13.45 -7.50
N SER A 382 -2.32 -13.79 -6.43
CA SER A 382 -2.55 -15.18 -6.09
C SER A 382 -3.41 -15.89 -7.16
N ASP A 383 -2.89 -16.97 -7.71
CA ASP A 383 -3.72 -17.99 -8.35
C ASP A 383 -4.68 -18.54 -7.29
N GLU A 384 -5.96 -18.65 -7.59
CA GLU A 384 -6.97 -19.02 -6.60
C GLU A 384 -7.08 -20.51 -6.44
N LEU A 385 -7.12 -20.95 -5.18
CA LEU A 385 -7.44 -22.31 -4.77
C LEU A 385 -8.94 -22.44 -4.54
N LEU A 386 -9.64 -23.18 -5.38
CA LEU A 386 -11.07 -23.43 -5.22
C LEU A 386 -11.29 -24.70 -4.41
N VAL A 387 -11.98 -24.58 -3.27
CA VAL A 387 -12.34 -25.68 -2.36
C VAL A 387 -13.84 -25.63 -2.08
N PHE A 388 -14.41 -26.75 -1.63
CA PHE A 388 -15.85 -26.89 -1.45
C PHE A 388 -16.21 -27.03 0.03
N THR A 389 -17.34 -26.46 0.41
CA THR A 389 -18.01 -26.86 1.67
C THR A 389 -18.73 -28.20 1.47
N PRO A 390 -19.09 -28.94 2.54
CA PRO A 390 -19.88 -30.18 2.43
C PRO A 390 -21.25 -30.00 1.73
N ARG A 391 -21.75 -28.75 1.69
CA ARG A 391 -22.99 -28.38 0.99
C ARG A 391 -22.77 -27.98 -0.48
N GLY A 392 -21.56 -28.17 -1.02
CA GLY A 392 -21.20 -27.83 -2.39
C GLY A 392 -20.96 -26.35 -2.69
N LYS A 393 -20.94 -25.46 -1.66
CA LYS A 393 -20.58 -24.06 -1.88
C LYS A 393 -19.09 -23.94 -2.16
N VAL A 394 -18.71 -23.26 -3.24
CA VAL A 394 -17.32 -23.00 -3.62
C VAL A 394 -16.76 -21.85 -2.78
N ILE A 395 -15.59 -22.04 -2.21
CA ILE A 395 -14.81 -21.01 -1.48
C ILE A 395 -13.48 -20.84 -2.22
N SER A 396 -13.14 -19.58 -2.54
CA SER A 396 -11.87 -19.23 -3.12
C SER A 396 -10.86 -18.82 -2.03
N LEU A 397 -9.65 -19.36 -2.08
CA LEU A 397 -8.58 -19.14 -1.13
C LEU A 397 -7.27 -18.84 -1.88
N PRO A 398 -6.28 -18.22 -1.23
CA PRO A 398 -4.93 -18.09 -1.80
C PRO A 398 -4.25 -19.46 -1.94
N PRO A 399 -3.22 -19.57 -2.80
CA PRO A 399 -2.42 -20.79 -2.91
C PRO A 399 -1.85 -21.20 -1.56
N GLU A 400 -1.67 -22.50 -1.37
CA GLU A 400 -1.18 -23.08 -0.12
C GLU A 400 -2.01 -22.76 1.14
N ALA A 401 -3.26 -22.30 0.97
CA ALA A 401 -4.15 -22.01 2.08
C ALA A 401 -4.38 -23.25 2.96
N THR A 402 -4.67 -22.99 4.22
CA THR A 402 -4.88 -23.99 5.25
C THR A 402 -6.35 -24.09 5.66
N PRO A 403 -6.77 -25.14 6.38
CA PRO A 403 -8.12 -25.22 6.95
C PRO A 403 -8.51 -24.04 7.82
N VAL A 404 -7.54 -23.37 8.46
CA VAL A 404 -7.79 -22.12 9.21
C VAL A 404 -8.19 -20.99 8.27
N ASP A 405 -7.49 -20.82 7.13
CA ASP A 405 -7.85 -19.83 6.12
C ASP A 405 -9.28 -20.08 5.59
N PHE A 406 -9.61 -21.33 5.35
CA PHE A 406 -10.96 -21.74 4.93
C PHE A 406 -12.02 -21.40 5.99
N ALA A 407 -11.75 -21.66 7.28
CA ALA A 407 -12.67 -21.36 8.37
C ALA A 407 -13.01 -19.86 8.44
N TYR A 408 -11.99 -19.00 8.31
CA TYR A 408 -12.16 -17.55 8.29
C TYR A 408 -12.79 -17.02 7.00
N ALA A 409 -12.62 -17.71 5.89
CA ALA A 409 -13.29 -17.39 4.62
C ALA A 409 -14.79 -17.67 4.65
N ILE A 410 -15.22 -18.67 5.44
CA ILE A 410 -16.66 -18.92 5.66
C ILE A 410 -17.26 -17.80 6.51
N HIS A 411 -16.72 -17.58 7.70
CA HIS A 411 -17.17 -16.55 8.64
C HIS A 411 -16.13 -16.38 9.77
N SER A 412 -15.93 -15.15 10.25
CA SER A 412 -14.97 -14.89 11.34
C SER A 412 -15.26 -15.70 12.60
N GLU A 413 -16.54 -15.88 12.95
CA GLU A 413 -16.97 -16.67 14.10
C GLU A 413 -16.61 -18.16 13.96
N VAL A 414 -16.71 -18.72 12.75
CA VAL A 414 -16.28 -20.10 12.46
C VAL A 414 -14.77 -20.21 12.66
N GLY A 415 -14.01 -19.21 12.18
CA GLY A 415 -12.58 -19.13 12.39
C GLY A 415 -12.20 -19.04 13.87
N HIS A 416 -12.86 -18.17 14.64
CA HIS A 416 -12.58 -18.01 16.07
C HIS A 416 -12.88 -19.26 16.89
N ARG A 417 -13.90 -20.04 16.49
CA ARG A 417 -14.33 -21.27 17.19
C ARG A 417 -13.73 -22.56 16.59
N CYS A 418 -12.85 -22.45 15.60
CA CYS A 418 -12.26 -23.60 14.94
C CYS A 418 -11.37 -24.39 15.90
N THR A 419 -11.63 -25.69 16.03
CA THR A 419 -10.88 -26.64 16.85
C THR A 419 -10.27 -27.79 16.04
N GLY A 420 -10.75 -28.01 14.81
CA GLY A 420 -10.28 -29.07 13.93
C GLY A 420 -10.87 -28.94 12.54
N ALA A 421 -10.38 -29.75 11.60
CA ALA A 421 -10.89 -29.79 10.25
C ALA A 421 -10.86 -31.22 9.67
N ARG A 422 -11.80 -31.50 8.77
CA ARG A 422 -11.79 -32.68 7.90
C ARG A 422 -11.65 -32.23 6.46
N VAL A 423 -10.78 -32.91 5.73
CA VAL A 423 -10.62 -32.72 4.28
C VAL A 423 -10.94 -34.05 3.61
N ASN A 424 -11.88 -34.05 2.68
CA ASN A 424 -12.37 -35.27 2.00
C ASN A 424 -12.74 -36.38 3.01
N SER A 425 -13.48 -35.98 4.06
CA SER A 425 -13.93 -36.85 5.17
C SER A 425 -12.83 -37.36 6.11
N LYS A 426 -11.53 -36.98 5.94
CA LYS A 426 -10.42 -37.37 6.81
C LYS A 426 -10.01 -36.22 7.71
N MET A 427 -9.75 -36.50 9.00
CA MET A 427 -9.18 -35.52 9.92
C MET A 427 -7.77 -35.11 9.46
N VAL A 428 -7.53 -33.81 9.41
CA VAL A 428 -6.24 -33.24 9.03
C VAL A 428 -5.76 -32.21 10.06
N PRO A 429 -4.45 -32.03 10.20
CA PRO A 429 -3.90 -30.92 10.98
C PRO A 429 -4.34 -29.55 10.42
N LEU A 430 -4.54 -28.56 11.30
CA LEU A 430 -4.98 -27.22 10.91
C LEU A 430 -3.95 -26.45 10.06
N ASN A 431 -2.69 -26.88 10.08
CA ASN A 431 -1.59 -26.33 9.26
C ASN A 431 -1.36 -27.09 7.94
N SER A 432 -2.20 -28.07 7.60
CA SER A 432 -2.09 -28.78 6.32
C SER A 432 -2.47 -27.89 5.16
N THR A 433 -1.86 -28.07 3.99
CA THR A 433 -2.17 -27.34 2.77
C THR A 433 -3.36 -27.99 2.06
N LEU A 434 -4.30 -27.16 1.63
CA LEU A 434 -5.47 -27.58 0.84
C LEU A 434 -5.12 -27.69 -0.64
N SER A 435 -5.83 -28.54 -1.37
CA SER A 435 -5.72 -28.75 -2.82
C SER A 435 -6.99 -28.35 -3.54
N VAL A 436 -6.88 -28.04 -4.84
CA VAL A 436 -8.05 -27.71 -5.68
C VAL A 436 -9.04 -28.88 -5.68
N GLY A 437 -10.30 -28.58 -5.40
CA GLY A 437 -11.39 -29.57 -5.39
C GLY A 437 -11.61 -30.25 -4.03
N ASP A 438 -10.81 -29.96 -3.01
CA ASP A 438 -11.01 -30.51 -1.67
C ASP A 438 -12.37 -30.08 -1.09
N VAL A 439 -13.05 -31.04 -0.44
CA VAL A 439 -14.23 -30.79 0.39
C VAL A 439 -13.80 -30.62 1.83
N VAL A 440 -13.98 -29.42 2.37
CA VAL A 440 -13.46 -29.04 3.70
C VAL A 440 -14.60 -28.83 4.68
N GLU A 441 -14.58 -29.55 5.79
CA GLU A 441 -15.50 -29.40 6.92
C GLU A 441 -14.75 -28.89 8.14
N ILE A 442 -15.21 -27.78 8.74
CA ILE A 442 -14.62 -27.18 9.93
C ILE A 442 -15.36 -27.65 11.18
N ILE A 443 -14.61 -28.14 12.15
CA ILE A 443 -15.11 -28.53 13.46
C ILE A 443 -14.95 -27.33 14.40
N THR A 444 -16.08 -26.88 14.95
CA THR A 444 -16.11 -25.75 15.88
C THR A 444 -16.53 -26.17 17.26
N SER A 445 -16.04 -25.47 18.29
CA SER A 445 -16.47 -25.67 19.68
C SER A 445 -17.00 -24.36 20.26
N PRO A 446 -18.18 -24.37 20.92
CA PRO A 446 -18.71 -23.20 21.63
C PRO A 446 -17.77 -22.74 22.76
N ASN A 447 -16.97 -23.64 23.33
CA ASN A 447 -16.07 -23.40 24.45
C ASN A 447 -14.65 -23.00 23.98
N SER A 448 -14.45 -22.75 22.68
CA SER A 448 -13.17 -22.28 22.18
C SER A 448 -12.81 -20.91 22.77
N LYS A 449 -11.57 -20.78 23.26
CA LYS A 449 -11.03 -19.50 23.79
C LYS A 449 -10.60 -18.53 22.67
N GLY A 450 -10.93 -18.82 21.42
CA GLY A 450 -10.52 -18.02 20.26
C GLY A 450 -9.35 -18.66 19.46
N PRO A 451 -8.82 -17.93 18.47
CA PRO A 451 -7.76 -18.42 17.60
C PRO A 451 -6.43 -18.57 18.35
N SER A 452 -5.60 -19.55 18.00
CA SER A 452 -4.24 -19.63 18.52
C SER A 452 -3.31 -18.58 17.87
N ARG A 453 -2.41 -17.96 18.63
CA ARG A 453 -1.37 -17.07 18.10
C ARG A 453 -0.42 -17.79 17.14
N ASP A 454 -0.21 -19.09 17.33
CA ASP A 454 0.63 -19.90 16.45
C ASP A 454 0.06 -20.01 15.03
N TRP A 455 -1.24 -19.81 14.84
CA TRP A 455 -1.84 -19.82 13.51
C TRP A 455 -1.27 -18.72 12.59
N LEU A 456 -0.84 -17.57 13.18
CA LEU A 456 -0.17 -16.50 12.43
C LEU A 456 1.10 -16.93 11.70
N LYS A 457 1.73 -18.06 12.13
CA LYS A 457 2.96 -18.58 11.53
C LYS A 457 2.72 -19.31 10.20
N PHE A 458 1.53 -19.91 10.01
CA PHE A 458 1.27 -20.77 8.85
C PHE A 458 0.08 -20.32 7.98
N VAL A 459 -0.84 -19.48 8.48
CA VAL A 459 -1.93 -18.96 7.65
C VAL A 459 -1.40 -18.15 6.47
N LYS A 460 -2.00 -18.34 5.31
CA LYS A 460 -1.58 -17.74 4.04
C LYS A 460 -2.43 -16.52 3.67
N SER A 461 -3.72 -16.53 4.01
CA SER A 461 -4.63 -15.42 3.72
C SER A 461 -4.30 -14.19 4.56
N SER A 462 -4.13 -13.04 3.90
CA SER A 462 -3.96 -11.74 4.56
C SER A 462 -5.18 -11.36 5.39
N SER A 463 -6.38 -11.67 4.90
CA SER A 463 -7.66 -11.50 5.60
C SER A 463 -7.70 -12.31 6.90
N THR A 464 -7.35 -13.60 6.85
CA THR A 464 -7.28 -14.46 8.04
C THR A 464 -6.32 -13.89 9.08
N ARG A 465 -5.12 -13.49 8.65
CA ARG A 465 -4.11 -12.90 9.53
C ARG A 465 -4.60 -11.61 10.19
N ALA A 466 -5.26 -10.74 9.44
CA ALA A 466 -5.83 -9.50 9.94
C ALA A 466 -6.94 -9.77 10.97
N LYS A 467 -7.86 -10.71 10.68
CA LYS A 467 -8.97 -11.09 11.58
C LYS A 467 -8.45 -11.70 12.89
N ILE A 468 -7.39 -12.52 12.85
CA ILE A 468 -6.75 -13.07 14.06
C ILE A 468 -6.10 -11.94 14.88
N LYS A 469 -5.35 -11.04 14.25
CA LYS A 469 -4.75 -9.87 14.93
C LYS A 469 -5.83 -8.98 15.57
N GLN A 470 -6.94 -8.75 14.86
CA GLN A 470 -8.06 -7.96 15.35
C GLN A 470 -8.76 -8.61 16.55
N PHE A 471 -8.93 -9.94 16.53
CA PHE A 471 -9.49 -10.68 17.69
C PHE A 471 -8.65 -10.42 18.94
N TYR A 472 -7.33 -10.58 18.88
CA TYR A 472 -6.45 -10.33 20.02
C TYR A 472 -6.44 -8.86 20.45
N LYS A 473 -6.55 -7.94 19.51
CA LYS A 473 -6.66 -6.51 19.82
C LYS A 473 -7.94 -6.22 20.62
N ASN A 474 -9.05 -6.87 20.26
CA ASN A 474 -10.33 -6.69 20.93
C ASN A 474 -10.37 -7.41 22.31
N GLU A 475 -9.87 -8.65 22.40
CA GLU A 475 -9.83 -9.44 23.64
C GLU A 475 -8.96 -8.77 24.71
N LEU A 476 -7.84 -8.18 24.33
CA LEU A 476 -6.95 -7.45 25.22
C LEU A 476 -7.35 -5.96 25.39
N LYS A 477 -8.51 -5.54 24.89
CA LYS A 477 -8.89 -4.12 24.90
C LYS A 477 -8.96 -3.58 26.33
N GLU A 478 -9.61 -4.29 27.24
CA GLU A 478 -9.74 -3.87 28.64
C GLU A 478 -8.39 -3.84 29.36
N ASP A 479 -7.57 -4.88 29.17
CA ASP A 479 -6.21 -4.92 29.73
C ASP A 479 -5.33 -3.81 29.13
N ASN A 480 -5.42 -3.57 27.83
CA ASN A 480 -4.69 -2.50 27.18
C ASN A 480 -5.16 -1.11 27.60
N ILE A 481 -6.45 -0.89 27.85
CA ILE A 481 -6.98 0.35 28.42
C ILE A 481 -6.31 0.60 29.78
N ARG A 482 -6.33 -0.41 30.66
CA ARG A 482 -5.75 -0.30 32.00
C ARG A 482 -4.22 -0.05 31.95
N ILE A 483 -3.50 -0.82 31.12
CA ILE A 483 -2.05 -0.65 30.94
C ILE A 483 -1.71 0.73 30.35
N GLY A 484 -2.46 1.19 29.37
CA GLY A 484 -2.26 2.49 28.72
C GLY A 484 -2.54 3.65 29.68
N GLN A 485 -3.60 3.56 30.48
CA GLN A 485 -3.91 4.53 31.51
C GLN A 485 -2.79 4.61 32.56
N LEU A 486 -2.35 3.46 33.10
CA LEU A 486 -1.25 3.41 34.07
C LEU A 486 0.05 4.01 33.52
N LYS A 487 0.41 3.69 32.28
CA LYS A 487 1.61 4.26 31.64
C LYS A 487 1.52 5.77 31.44
N LEU A 488 0.35 6.29 31.05
CA LEU A 488 0.12 7.72 30.91
C LEU A 488 0.13 8.45 32.25
N GLU A 489 -0.48 7.88 33.30
CA GLU A 489 -0.47 8.42 34.65
C GLU A 489 0.95 8.47 35.24
N GLU A 490 1.72 7.40 35.09
CA GLU A 490 3.10 7.32 35.55
C GLU A 490 3.99 8.37 34.89
N GLU A 491 3.92 8.48 33.56
CA GLU A 491 4.73 9.47 32.83
C GLU A 491 4.26 10.90 33.02
N ALA A 492 2.95 11.15 33.21
CA ALA A 492 2.43 12.45 33.59
C ALA A 492 2.97 12.88 34.95
N ARG A 493 2.97 11.96 35.94
CA ARG A 493 3.51 12.19 37.29
C ARG A 493 5.01 12.48 37.26
N LYS A 494 5.80 11.77 36.45
CA LYS A 494 7.23 12.06 36.24
C LYS A 494 7.48 13.47 35.71
N LYS A 495 6.53 14.04 34.96
CA LYS A 495 6.57 15.40 34.42
C LYS A 495 5.91 16.46 35.32
N GLY A 496 5.48 16.07 36.54
CA GLY A 496 4.88 16.96 37.52
C GLY A 496 3.41 17.30 37.33
N PHE A 497 2.69 16.50 36.54
CA PHE A 497 1.27 16.69 36.27
C PHE A 497 0.45 15.48 36.71
N THR A 498 -0.83 15.69 37.02
CA THR A 498 -1.79 14.59 37.11
C THR A 498 -2.50 14.40 35.78
N LEU A 499 -2.78 13.16 35.39
CA LEU A 499 -3.41 12.89 34.08
C LEU A 499 -4.79 13.58 33.98
N SER A 500 -5.56 13.60 35.09
CA SER A 500 -6.86 14.27 35.16
C SER A 500 -6.82 15.78 34.95
N THR A 501 -5.69 16.45 35.28
CA THR A 501 -5.50 17.90 35.04
C THR A 501 -5.17 18.17 33.56
N LEU A 502 -4.53 17.23 32.90
CA LEU A 502 -4.14 17.36 31.48
C LEU A 502 -5.24 16.89 30.52
N LEU A 503 -5.99 15.85 30.90
CA LEU A 503 -7.02 15.23 30.07
C LEU A 503 -8.39 15.82 30.44
N THR A 504 -8.70 16.99 29.89
CA THR A 504 -10.02 17.63 29.96
C THR A 504 -10.85 17.25 28.74
N LYS A 505 -12.18 17.48 28.78
CA LYS A 505 -13.06 17.24 27.62
C LYS A 505 -12.59 18.01 26.38
N GLU A 506 -12.07 19.22 26.55
CA GLU A 506 -11.56 20.04 25.45
C GLU A 506 -10.23 19.54 24.90
N SER A 507 -9.29 19.18 25.80
CA SER A 507 -7.99 18.62 25.38
C SER A 507 -8.17 17.27 24.68
N PHE A 508 -9.11 16.44 25.13
CA PHE A 508 -9.45 15.18 24.47
C PHE A 508 -10.07 15.43 23.07
N LYS A 509 -11.00 16.39 22.93
CA LYS A 509 -11.58 16.72 21.63
C LYS A 509 -10.52 17.10 20.60
N ARG A 510 -9.55 17.95 20.96
CA ARG A 510 -8.42 18.32 20.10
C ARG A 510 -7.49 17.14 19.79
N LEU A 511 -7.33 16.20 20.73
CA LEU A 511 -6.59 14.96 20.47
C LEU A 511 -7.36 14.04 19.52
N SER A 512 -8.68 13.92 19.69
CA SER A 512 -9.52 13.08 18.83
C SER A 512 -9.54 13.55 17.38
N GLU A 513 -9.57 14.87 17.15
CA GLU A 513 -9.47 15.45 15.81
C GLU A 513 -8.14 15.10 15.10
N ARG A 514 -7.06 14.98 15.88
CA ARG A 514 -5.73 14.72 15.33
C ARG A 514 -5.38 13.25 15.17
N PHE A 515 -5.85 12.41 16.07
CA PHE A 515 -5.53 10.97 16.12
C PHE A 515 -6.71 10.08 15.79
N SER A 516 -7.87 10.67 15.48
CA SER A 516 -9.13 9.99 15.12
C SER A 516 -9.60 8.99 16.20
N PHE A 517 -9.55 9.40 17.48
CA PHE A 517 -10.13 8.63 18.58
C PHE A 517 -11.62 8.94 18.72
N GLY A 518 -12.46 7.91 18.82
CA GLY A 518 -13.89 8.08 19.12
C GLY A 518 -14.20 8.25 20.61
N ALA A 519 -13.34 7.70 21.50
CA ALA A 519 -13.48 7.74 22.94
C ALA A 519 -12.12 7.73 23.66
N GLU A 520 -12.08 8.18 24.93
CA GLU A 520 -10.86 8.17 25.78
C GLU A 520 -10.30 6.75 25.93
N GLU A 521 -11.17 5.76 26.03
CA GLU A 521 -10.82 4.34 26.13
C GLU A 521 -10.01 3.86 24.92
N GLU A 522 -10.31 4.35 23.71
CA GLU A 522 -9.56 4.02 22.51
C GLU A 522 -8.15 4.61 22.53
N MET A 523 -7.98 5.81 23.07
CA MET A 523 -6.68 6.43 23.29
C MET A 523 -5.85 5.61 24.27
N PHE A 524 -6.42 5.21 25.41
CA PHE A 524 -5.74 4.38 26.40
C PHE A 524 -5.39 3.00 25.81
N ALA A 525 -6.31 2.37 25.10
CA ALA A 525 -6.05 1.09 24.42
C ALA A 525 -4.92 1.21 23.39
N ALA A 526 -4.89 2.30 22.62
CA ALA A 526 -3.85 2.57 21.62
C ALA A 526 -2.45 2.73 22.26
N VAL A 527 -2.38 3.38 23.42
CA VAL A 527 -1.15 3.52 24.21
C VAL A 527 -0.74 2.18 24.84
N GLY A 528 -1.70 1.43 25.38
CA GLY A 528 -1.46 0.12 25.99
C GLY A 528 -0.90 -0.89 25.02
N TYR A 529 -1.50 -0.97 23.83
CA TYR A 529 -1.07 -1.81 22.72
C TYR A 529 0.27 -1.37 22.09
N GLY A 530 0.69 -0.10 22.35
CA GLY A 530 1.94 0.47 21.80
C GLY A 530 1.81 1.03 20.38
N SER A 531 0.60 1.20 19.89
CA SER A 531 0.35 1.79 18.57
C SER A 531 0.62 3.30 18.54
N ILE A 532 0.53 3.96 19.69
CA ILE A 532 0.88 5.35 19.91
C ILE A 532 1.74 5.41 21.18
N THR A 533 2.82 6.16 21.13
CA THR A 533 3.71 6.27 22.29
C THR A 533 3.12 7.22 23.34
N VAL A 534 3.37 6.91 24.63
CA VAL A 534 2.99 7.75 25.75
C VAL A 534 3.42 9.20 25.55
N ASN A 535 4.64 9.40 25.06
CA ASN A 535 5.20 10.74 24.83
C ASN A 535 4.43 11.53 23.75
N GLN A 536 3.93 10.87 22.70
CA GLN A 536 3.15 11.55 21.65
C GLN A 536 1.86 12.17 22.20
N ILE A 537 1.17 11.45 23.11
CA ILE A 537 -0.05 11.93 23.76
C ILE A 537 0.28 13.01 24.81
N LEU A 538 1.21 12.70 25.72
CA LEU A 538 1.54 13.59 26.84
C LEU A 538 2.11 14.94 26.40
N PHE A 539 2.97 14.98 25.38
CA PHE A 539 3.48 16.25 24.86
C PHE A 539 2.37 17.15 24.35
N LYS A 540 1.35 16.57 23.72
CA LYS A 540 0.21 17.34 23.21
C LYS A 540 -0.70 17.81 24.34
N LEU A 541 -1.00 16.95 25.30
CA LEU A 541 -1.79 17.33 26.45
C LEU A 541 -1.13 18.47 27.26
N ILE A 542 0.18 18.41 27.48
CA ILE A 542 0.94 19.46 28.16
C ILE A 542 0.98 20.75 27.32
N ASP A 543 1.08 20.67 26.01
CA ASP A 543 1.05 21.82 25.10
C ASP A 543 -0.33 22.53 25.15
N PHE A 544 -1.42 21.74 25.15
CA PHE A 544 -2.77 22.27 25.32
C PHE A 544 -2.98 22.92 26.68
N TYR A 545 -2.56 22.27 27.77
CA TYR A 545 -2.65 22.80 29.12
C TYR A 545 -1.89 24.14 29.28
N LYS A 546 -0.69 24.25 28.69
CA LYS A 546 0.11 25.49 28.71
C LYS A 546 -0.51 26.64 27.91
N LYS A 547 -1.31 26.33 26.90
CA LYS A 547 -2.04 27.33 26.09
C LYS A 547 -3.33 27.81 26.75
N GLU A 548 -3.95 26.98 27.58
CA GLU A 548 -5.21 27.28 28.28
C GLU A 548 -5.00 27.94 29.63
N THR A 549 -3.82 27.84 30.23
CA THR A 549 -3.43 28.53 31.46
C THR A 549 -2.34 29.55 31.15
N PRO A 550 -2.68 30.75 30.65
CA PRO A 550 -1.73 31.84 30.62
C PRO A 550 -1.46 32.26 32.07
N LYS A 551 -0.32 31.87 32.64
CA LYS A 551 0.16 32.53 33.86
C LYS A 551 0.36 33.99 33.52
N SER A 552 -0.43 34.88 34.12
CA SER A 552 -0.09 36.28 34.25
C SER A 552 1.23 36.35 35.02
N ILE A 553 2.33 36.56 34.29
CA ILE A 553 3.60 36.88 34.88
C ILE A 553 3.53 38.39 35.14
N GLU A 554 3.24 38.77 36.37
CA GLU A 554 3.60 40.09 36.89
C GLU A 554 5.15 40.16 36.87
N VAL A 555 5.64 41.01 35.97
CA VAL A 555 7.03 41.37 35.89
C VAL A 555 7.31 42.31 37.04
N HIS A 556 7.75 41.77 38.19
CA HIS A 556 8.50 42.56 39.16
C HIS A 556 9.94 42.69 38.65
N ALA A 557 10.29 43.92 38.22
CA ALA A 557 11.66 44.32 38.07
C ALA A 557 12.33 44.29 39.43
N GLY A 558 13.12 43.26 39.69
CA GLY A 558 13.95 43.11 40.89
C GLY A 558 15.36 42.78 40.45
N ASP A 559 16.27 43.72 40.69
CA ASP A 559 17.72 43.55 40.66
C ASP A 559 18.17 42.27 41.38
N GLY A 560 19.10 41.52 40.75
CA GLY A 560 19.82 40.50 41.53
C GLY A 560 20.05 39.20 40.80
N GLY A 561 21.25 38.95 40.36
CA GLY A 561 21.97 37.68 40.14
C GLY A 561 21.15 36.40 39.94
N GLY A 562 20.59 36.19 38.77
CA GLY A 562 19.84 34.97 38.43
C GLY A 562 20.78 33.78 38.26
N ARG A 563 20.62 32.73 39.09
CA ARG A 563 21.24 31.42 38.93
C ARG A 563 20.80 30.80 37.61
N SER A 564 21.76 30.58 36.70
CA SER A 564 21.54 29.87 35.44
C SER A 564 21.11 28.42 35.71
N THR A 565 19.90 28.03 35.33
CA THR A 565 19.41 26.66 35.42
C THR A 565 20.07 25.73 34.39
N SER A 566 20.73 26.25 33.37
CA SER A 566 21.37 25.46 32.30
C SER A 566 22.90 25.37 32.46
N GLY A 567 23.54 26.12 33.37
CA GLY A 567 24.98 26.13 33.53
C GLY A 567 25.78 26.72 32.34
N VAL A 568 25.11 27.35 31.39
CA VAL A 568 25.73 27.95 30.20
C VAL A 568 25.32 29.40 30.04
N LEU A 569 26.28 30.24 29.65
CA LEU A 569 26.09 31.64 29.27
C LEU A 569 26.18 31.76 27.73
N ILE A 570 25.21 32.43 27.13
CA ILE A 570 25.19 32.75 25.69
C ILE A 570 25.33 34.26 25.57
N ASN A 571 26.36 34.73 24.84
CA ASN A 571 26.74 36.15 24.80
C ASN A 571 26.89 36.80 26.20
N GLY A 572 27.32 36.01 27.20
CA GLY A 572 27.47 36.49 28.59
C GLY A 572 26.14 36.56 29.37
N GLN A 573 25.01 36.21 28.79
CA GLN A 573 23.68 36.24 29.44
C GLN A 573 23.25 34.85 29.90
N SER A 574 22.68 34.76 31.09
CA SER A 574 22.04 33.56 31.65
C SER A 574 20.54 33.59 31.41
N GLY A 575 19.87 32.40 31.51
CA GLY A 575 18.40 32.31 31.46
C GLY A 575 17.82 32.02 30.10
N LEU A 576 18.61 31.87 29.05
CA LEU A 576 18.16 31.43 27.74
C LEU A 576 17.85 29.93 27.73
N LEU A 577 16.90 29.51 26.89
CA LEU A 577 16.57 28.11 26.70
C LEU A 577 17.70 27.41 25.91
N VAL A 578 18.57 26.71 26.67
CA VAL A 578 19.75 26.03 26.11
C VAL A 578 19.56 24.53 26.12
N ARG A 579 19.98 23.87 25.05
CA ARG A 579 20.06 22.40 24.93
C ARG A 579 21.44 21.99 24.50
N PHE A 580 22.01 20.95 25.10
CA PHE A 580 23.27 20.39 24.66
C PHE A 580 23.07 19.50 23.42
N ALA A 581 23.98 19.62 22.46
CA ALA A 581 23.93 18.84 21.22
C ALA A 581 24.31 17.39 21.49
N GLY A 582 23.45 16.46 21.10
CA GLY A 582 23.70 15.02 21.24
C GLY A 582 24.86 14.52 20.37
N CYS A 583 25.17 15.20 19.28
CA CYS A 583 26.26 14.83 18.36
C CYS A 583 27.68 15.02 18.92
N CYS A 584 27.91 15.90 19.90
CA CYS A 584 29.24 16.19 20.48
C CYS A 584 29.24 16.17 22.02
N SER A 585 28.07 16.10 22.65
CA SER A 585 27.88 15.99 24.11
C SER A 585 28.87 16.84 24.92
N PRO A 586 28.78 18.19 24.86
CA PRO A 586 29.71 19.09 25.51
C PRO A 586 29.61 19.00 27.03
N VAL A 587 30.76 19.05 27.72
CA VAL A 587 30.87 19.03 29.17
C VAL A 587 31.64 20.26 29.66
N PRO A 588 31.51 20.68 30.94
CA PRO A 588 32.30 21.80 31.48
C PRO A 588 33.79 21.60 31.25
N GLY A 589 34.44 22.66 30.76
CA GLY A 589 35.84 22.66 30.35
C GLY A 589 36.05 22.52 28.83
N ASP A 590 35.02 22.12 28.07
CA ASP A 590 35.07 22.20 26.62
C ASP A 590 34.88 23.65 26.14
N GLU A 591 35.53 24.02 25.05
CA GLU A 591 35.17 25.23 24.30
C GLU A 591 33.88 25.00 23.55
N ILE A 592 32.89 25.87 23.77
CA ILE A 592 31.53 25.69 23.26
C ILE A 592 31.02 26.86 22.42
N VAL A 593 30.14 26.56 21.48
CA VAL A 593 29.44 27.52 20.60
C VAL A 593 27.95 27.24 20.60
N GLY A 594 27.16 28.30 20.75
CA GLY A 594 25.71 28.22 20.63
C GLY A 594 25.26 28.28 19.17
N PHE A 595 24.31 27.45 18.77
CA PHE A 595 23.66 27.48 17.47
C PHE A 595 22.17 27.81 17.63
N THR A 596 21.71 28.86 16.94
CA THR A 596 20.28 29.26 16.97
C THR A 596 19.42 28.33 16.10
N SER A 597 18.54 27.56 16.71
CA SER A 597 17.62 26.66 16.03
C SER A 597 16.21 27.27 15.91
N ARG A 598 15.63 27.27 14.71
CA ARG A 598 14.26 27.79 14.48
C ARG A 598 13.25 27.06 15.38
N GLY A 599 12.65 27.80 16.33
CA GLY A 599 11.60 27.32 17.24
C GLY A 599 12.06 26.39 18.38
N ARG A 600 13.38 26.15 18.60
CA ARG A 600 13.90 25.22 19.62
C ARG A 600 14.95 25.82 20.57
N GLY A 601 15.16 27.12 20.56
CA GLY A 601 16.16 27.81 21.39
C GLY A 601 17.59 27.64 20.88
N VAL A 602 18.57 27.78 21.77
CA VAL A 602 20.01 27.69 21.46
C VAL A 602 20.52 26.28 21.74
N VAL A 603 21.08 25.62 20.73
CA VAL A 603 21.74 24.33 20.86
C VAL A 603 23.23 24.54 21.02
N VAL A 604 23.81 24.03 22.10
CA VAL A 604 25.23 24.21 22.43
C VAL A 604 26.03 23.02 21.92
N HIS A 605 27.01 23.32 21.09
CA HIS A 605 27.97 22.36 20.53
C HIS A 605 29.38 22.64 21.07
N ARG A 606 30.27 21.68 20.98
CA ARG A 606 31.73 21.90 21.11
C ARG A 606 32.20 22.67 19.88
N SER A 607 33.18 23.55 20.05
CA SER A 607 33.79 24.37 18.98
C SER A 607 34.38 23.51 17.84
N ASP A 608 34.88 22.31 18.15
CA ASP A 608 35.47 21.36 17.21
C ASP A 608 34.46 20.42 16.52
N CYS A 609 33.16 20.58 16.76
CA CYS A 609 32.14 19.70 16.23
C CYS A 609 32.03 19.77 14.70
N PRO A 610 32.16 18.64 13.97
CA PRO A 610 32.07 18.63 12.51
C PRO A 610 30.76 19.20 11.96
N ASN A 611 29.65 19.05 12.69
CA ASN A 611 28.34 19.55 12.29
C ASN A 611 28.23 21.08 12.28
N LEU A 612 29.19 21.80 12.87
CA LEU A 612 29.23 23.25 12.78
C LEU A 612 29.88 23.77 11.49
N ARG A 613 30.62 22.92 10.75
CA ARG A 613 31.30 23.30 9.50
C ARG A 613 30.37 23.67 8.36
N THR A 614 29.14 23.19 8.39
CA THR A 614 28.12 23.39 7.34
C THR A 614 27.11 24.48 7.73
N VAL A 615 27.30 25.17 8.85
CA VAL A 615 26.34 26.13 9.39
C VAL A 615 26.76 27.56 9.01
N GLU A 616 25.78 28.40 8.65
CA GLU A 616 25.95 29.82 8.38
C GLU A 616 26.49 30.55 9.62
N SER A 617 27.55 31.36 9.47
CA SER A 617 28.25 32.05 10.56
C SER A 617 27.32 32.95 11.40
N ASP A 618 26.30 33.54 10.77
CA ASP A 618 25.33 34.45 11.40
C ASP A 618 24.42 33.78 12.42
N ARG A 619 24.41 32.46 12.47
CA ARG A 619 23.59 31.64 13.39
C ARG A 619 24.36 31.10 14.56
N LEU A 620 25.67 31.38 14.63
CA LEU A 620 26.55 30.98 15.71
C LEU A 620 26.66 32.09 16.75
N LEU A 621 26.52 31.72 18.02
CA LEU A 621 26.59 32.63 19.16
C LEU A 621 27.72 32.19 20.08
N PRO A 622 28.56 33.16 20.62
CA PRO A 622 29.54 32.87 21.65
C PRO A 622 28.85 32.24 22.88
N ALA A 623 29.38 31.10 23.31
CA ALA A 623 28.85 30.39 24.48
C ALA A 623 30.00 30.01 25.42
N SER A 624 29.75 30.04 26.75
CA SER A 624 30.69 29.60 27.76
C SER A 624 29.95 28.91 28.91
N PHE A 625 30.63 27.97 29.57
CA PHE A 625 30.08 27.40 30.80
C PHE A 625 30.18 28.42 31.94
N ALA A 626 29.10 28.54 32.73
CA ALA A 626 29.11 29.39 33.92
C ALA A 626 30.01 28.76 34.99
N LYS A 627 30.75 29.60 35.73
CA LYS A 627 31.57 29.12 36.86
C LYS A 627 30.65 28.43 37.90
N ALA A 628 30.97 27.20 38.22
CA ALA A 628 30.15 26.34 39.09
C ALA A 628 30.02 26.98 40.51
N THR A 629 28.80 27.33 40.88
CA THR A 629 28.43 27.70 42.25
C THR A 629 27.53 26.60 42.83
N GLY A 630 28.15 25.61 43.44
CA GLY A 630 27.55 24.84 44.56
C GLY A 630 26.65 23.63 44.29
N ALA A 631 26.27 23.28 43.06
CA ALA A 631 25.54 22.02 42.79
C ALA A 631 26.31 21.20 41.73
N LYS A 632 26.68 19.96 42.04
CA LYS A 632 27.37 19.04 41.11
C LYS A 632 26.39 18.61 40.01
N GLN A 633 26.21 19.44 38.99
CA GLN A 633 25.47 19.06 37.79
C GLN A 633 26.34 18.07 36.99
N ARG A 634 25.75 16.96 36.56
CA ARG A 634 26.44 15.93 35.77
C ARG A 634 26.04 16.01 34.30
N TYR A 635 27.00 15.73 33.43
CA TYR A 635 26.88 15.82 31.98
C TYR A 635 27.23 14.45 31.36
N ASN A 636 26.70 14.11 30.22
CA ASN A 636 26.99 12.85 29.53
C ASN A 636 28.08 13.07 28.47
N ALA A 637 29.13 12.27 28.49
CA ALA A 637 30.12 12.19 27.42
C ALA A 637 30.09 10.82 26.77
N ASN A 638 30.24 10.81 25.44
CA ASN A 638 30.26 9.59 24.64
C ASN A 638 31.73 9.21 24.33
N ILE A 639 32.09 7.97 24.65
CA ILE A 639 33.39 7.40 24.37
C ILE A 639 33.28 6.14 23.54
N VAL A 640 34.25 5.91 22.67
CA VAL A 640 34.44 4.65 21.94
C VAL A 640 35.72 4.00 22.43
N ILE A 641 35.59 2.73 22.78
CA ILE A 641 36.66 1.91 23.32
C ILE A 641 36.93 0.78 22.33
N ARG A 642 38.17 0.59 21.94
CA ARG A 642 38.62 -0.56 21.16
C ARG A 642 39.47 -1.47 22.00
N ALA A 643 39.15 -2.74 21.98
CA ALA A 643 39.79 -3.77 22.81
C ALA A 643 39.95 -5.08 22.05
N VAL A 644 40.69 -5.99 22.63
CA VAL A 644 40.92 -7.32 22.08
C VAL A 644 39.65 -8.12 21.95
N ASP A 645 38.73 -8.01 22.93
CA ASP A 645 37.40 -8.61 22.90
C ASP A 645 36.38 -7.77 23.68
N GLN A 646 35.08 -8.03 23.47
CA GLN A 646 33.99 -7.29 24.11
C GLN A 646 33.94 -7.50 25.63
N GLY A 647 34.25 -8.69 26.12
CA GLY A 647 34.27 -9.00 27.55
C GLY A 647 35.34 -8.24 28.28
N ALA A 648 36.54 -8.14 27.68
CA ALA A 648 37.65 -7.35 28.21
C ALA A 648 37.28 -5.82 28.24
N ALA A 649 36.69 -5.32 27.15
CA ALA A 649 36.29 -3.93 27.08
C ALA A 649 35.28 -3.56 28.18
N LEU A 650 34.25 -4.38 28.36
CA LEU A 650 33.18 -4.17 29.35
C LEU A 650 33.71 -4.31 30.80
N SER A 651 34.55 -5.31 31.04
CA SER A 651 35.18 -5.55 32.36
C SER A 651 36.04 -4.36 32.79
N VAL A 652 36.93 -3.92 31.90
CA VAL A 652 37.81 -2.73 32.18
C VAL A 652 37.02 -1.47 32.36
N LEU A 653 36.01 -1.23 31.50
CA LEU A 653 35.12 -0.07 31.62
C LEU A 653 34.38 -0.08 32.99
N SER A 654 33.80 -1.19 33.38
CA SER A 654 33.06 -1.34 34.63
C SER A 654 33.97 -1.07 35.84
N GLN A 655 35.16 -1.62 35.84
CA GLN A 655 36.13 -1.42 36.92
C GLN A 655 36.59 0.01 37.01
N VAL A 656 37.00 0.64 35.89
CA VAL A 656 37.48 2.04 35.87
C VAL A 656 36.38 3.02 36.28
N VAL A 657 35.14 2.82 35.79
CA VAL A 657 33.98 3.64 36.16
C VAL A 657 33.67 3.52 37.66
N SER A 658 33.73 2.29 38.21
CA SER A 658 33.56 2.06 39.66
C SER A 658 34.63 2.75 40.49
N ASP A 659 35.92 2.63 40.10
CA ASP A 659 37.04 3.24 40.79
C ASP A 659 36.97 4.76 40.81
N LEU A 660 36.51 5.37 39.70
CA LEU A 660 36.32 6.80 39.58
C LEU A 660 34.98 7.32 40.11
N LYS A 661 34.13 6.45 40.65
CA LYS A 661 32.77 6.73 41.15
C LYS A 661 31.90 7.45 40.12
N LEU A 662 32.06 7.09 38.86
CA LEU A 662 31.25 7.57 37.74
C LEU A 662 30.01 6.68 37.52
N SER A 663 29.14 7.08 36.62
CA SER A 663 27.94 6.30 36.28
C SER A 663 27.87 6.09 34.77
N ILE A 664 27.61 4.86 34.35
CA ILE A 664 27.35 4.53 32.95
C ILE A 664 25.85 4.76 32.67
N THR A 665 25.53 5.52 31.62
CA THR A 665 24.15 5.80 31.21
C THR A 665 23.70 4.95 30.03
N ALA A 666 24.64 4.53 29.18
CA ALA A 666 24.38 3.61 28.07
C ALA A 666 25.66 2.90 27.65
N VAL A 667 25.54 1.65 27.18
CA VAL A 667 26.64 0.86 26.60
C VAL A 667 26.09 0.06 25.43
N ASN A 668 26.83 0.07 24.31
CA ASN A 668 26.55 -0.76 23.14
C ASN A 668 27.85 -1.39 22.63
N GLY A 669 27.85 -2.70 22.37
CA GLY A 669 29.00 -3.44 21.88
C GLY A 669 28.79 -3.93 20.45
N ARG A 670 29.80 -3.74 19.58
CA ARG A 670 29.83 -4.26 18.21
C ARG A 670 31.20 -4.80 17.85
N ILE A 671 31.25 -5.60 16.81
CA ILE A 671 32.50 -6.06 16.18
C ILE A 671 32.64 -5.29 14.87
N ASP A 672 33.80 -4.69 14.67
CA ASP A 672 34.10 -3.91 13.47
C ASP A 672 34.52 -4.85 12.30
N LYS A 673 34.67 -4.28 11.07
CA LYS A 673 35.08 -5.02 9.86
C LYS A 673 36.44 -5.69 9.97
N ASN A 674 37.29 -5.27 10.90
CA ASN A 674 38.61 -5.81 11.16
C ASN A 674 38.61 -6.86 12.29
N HIS A 675 37.42 -7.29 12.74
CA HIS A 675 37.21 -8.19 13.89
C HIS A 675 37.60 -7.59 15.25
N ASP A 676 37.79 -6.26 15.34
CA ASP A 676 38.06 -5.59 16.60
C ASP A 676 36.78 -5.42 17.42
N ALA A 677 36.86 -5.64 18.72
CA ALA A 677 35.76 -5.34 19.63
C ALA A 677 35.68 -3.83 19.89
N VAL A 678 34.56 -3.24 19.53
CA VAL A 678 34.25 -1.80 19.72
C VAL A 678 33.11 -1.67 20.70
N LEU A 679 33.33 -0.92 21.78
CA LEU A 679 32.34 -0.62 22.80
C LEU A 679 32.04 0.88 22.79
N ASP A 680 30.80 1.24 22.51
CA ASP A 680 30.30 2.62 22.58
C ASP A 680 29.67 2.84 23.94
N ALA A 681 30.16 3.76 24.73
CA ALA A 681 29.66 4.04 26.09
C ALA A 681 29.35 5.52 26.32
N SER A 682 28.21 5.79 26.98
CA SER A 682 27.85 7.10 27.52
C SER A 682 28.08 7.11 29.02
N ILE A 683 28.86 8.05 29.50
CA ILE A 683 29.27 8.14 30.92
C ILE A 683 28.89 9.52 31.47
N SER A 684 28.32 9.52 32.68
CA SER A 684 27.90 10.70 33.39
C SER A 684 29.09 11.25 34.21
N LEU A 685 29.51 12.48 33.88
CA LEU A 685 30.73 13.13 34.36
C LEU A 685 30.44 14.58 34.84
N ALA A 686 31.31 15.16 35.65
CA ALA A 686 31.20 16.53 36.10
C ALA A 686 31.86 17.51 35.12
N ASP A 687 33.03 17.18 34.60
CA ASP A 687 33.85 18.06 33.74
C ASP A 687 34.81 17.27 32.85
N ILE A 688 35.59 17.98 32.02
CA ILE A 688 36.55 17.40 31.07
C ILE A 688 37.70 16.67 31.79
N SER A 689 38.07 17.04 33.01
CA SER A 689 39.15 16.39 33.75
C SER A 689 38.79 14.95 34.14
N GLU A 690 37.50 14.68 34.43
CA GLU A 690 37.01 13.32 34.66
C GLU A 690 37.06 12.49 33.39
N VAL A 691 36.81 13.10 32.20
CA VAL A 691 36.95 12.42 30.89
C VAL A 691 38.41 12.00 30.65
N ASP A 692 39.34 12.92 30.88
CA ASP A 692 40.79 12.68 30.66
C ASP A 692 41.31 11.59 31.61
N MET A 693 40.90 11.63 32.89
CA MET A 693 41.24 10.61 33.87
C MET A 693 40.69 9.22 33.46
N LEU A 694 39.45 9.18 32.99
CA LEU A 694 38.84 7.96 32.51
C LEU A 694 39.60 7.36 31.33
N ILE A 695 39.90 8.16 30.29
CA ILE A 695 40.62 7.74 29.10
C ILE A 695 42.03 7.23 29.48
N LYS A 696 42.75 7.99 30.30
CA LYS A 696 44.10 7.65 30.74
C LYS A 696 44.13 6.33 31.53
N LYS A 697 43.16 6.14 32.44
CA LYS A 697 43.05 4.92 33.25
C LYS A 697 42.67 3.71 32.44
N MET A 698 41.78 3.86 31.43
CA MET A 698 41.44 2.79 30.52
C MET A 698 42.61 2.39 29.63
N LEU A 699 43.37 3.34 29.08
CA LEU A 699 44.54 3.07 28.25
C LEU A 699 45.73 2.46 29.03
N SER A 700 45.70 2.45 30.36
CA SER A 700 46.70 1.77 31.17
C SER A 700 46.55 0.27 31.18
N ASP A 701 45.40 -0.28 30.77
CA ASP A 701 45.15 -1.72 30.66
C ASP A 701 45.55 -2.22 29.26
N LYS A 702 46.44 -3.23 29.19
CA LYS A 702 46.98 -3.77 27.94
C LYS A 702 45.94 -4.40 27.00
N ARG A 703 44.73 -4.68 27.50
CA ARG A 703 43.62 -5.24 26.70
C ARG A 703 42.88 -4.14 25.91
N ILE A 704 43.08 -2.86 26.26
CA ILE A 704 42.49 -1.70 25.58
C ILE A 704 43.60 -1.00 24.78
N TYR A 705 43.42 -0.85 23.50
CA TYR A 705 44.40 -0.22 22.62
C TYR A 705 44.00 1.13 22.06
N ASP A 706 42.72 1.50 22.13
CA ASP A 706 42.24 2.81 21.73
C ASP A 706 41.00 3.23 22.53
N VAL A 707 40.99 4.45 23.05
CA VAL A 707 39.85 5.07 23.71
C VAL A 707 39.72 6.50 23.22
N ARG A 708 38.58 6.81 22.61
CA ARG A 708 38.34 8.15 22.06
C ARG A 708 37.01 8.71 22.48
N ARG A 709 36.97 10.01 22.74
CA ARG A 709 35.73 10.73 22.86
C ARG A 709 35.19 11.03 21.46
N VAL A 710 33.94 10.64 21.18
CA VAL A 710 33.36 10.81 19.86
C VAL A 710 32.22 11.82 19.82
N THR A 711 31.99 12.32 18.62
CA THR A 711 30.95 13.31 18.33
C THR A 711 29.55 12.73 18.12
N SER A 712 29.37 11.40 18.07
CA SER A 712 28.06 10.74 18.14
C SER A 712 28.23 9.24 18.42
N LEU A 713 27.31 8.62 19.17
CA LEU A 713 27.12 7.17 19.18
C LEU A 713 26.42 6.80 17.85
N ILE A 714 27.03 5.92 17.09
CA ILE A 714 26.50 5.43 15.80
C ILE A 714 25.43 4.36 16.05
#